data_c8ac8693e4f5a6d4539283874055fa3f
#
_entry.id   c8ac8693e4f5a6d4539283874055fa3f
#
_cell.length_a   1.000
_cell.length_b   1.000
_cell.length_c   1.000
_cell.angle_alpha   90.00
_cell.angle_beta   90.00
_cell.angle_gamma   90.00
#
_symmetry.space_group_name_H-M   'P 1'
#
loop_
_entity.id
_entity.type
_entity.pdbx_description
1 polymer ?
#
loop_
_entity_poly.entity_id
_entity_poly.type
_entity_poly.pdbx_seq_one_letter_code
_entity_poly.pdbx_strand_id
1 'polypeptide(L)'
;MRIFSGMAARIFAGLAIGGVVFSGQLRIRAGAPQAAGNSSSRSSSEEKRDWPAYGGAPENTHYSSLEQINRSNVKKLAVAWSFDTGEQGGLQTSPIVVDGVLYGITPTQRVFALDAATGKLLWKFDSGTKGTQPDRGLAYWSSDKDKRILVGVMNFLYALDAGTGKSVAMFGKEGRIDLRGDLGRDPEKQSVVMTSPGLVYKDLIVVGGRNPETLPAAPGDVRAYDVRTGKLRWSFHTIPHPGEFGYETWPKDAWKYSGAANNWAGMAVDARRGIVYVPTGSAAFDFYGANRVGDNLFANCLIALNAATGERIWHFQGVRHDIWDRDFPSPPTLVTVTRDGKEVDAVSQTTKQGFVYLFDRVSGKPLFPIEYRKYPPSDVPGEVAALDQPLPTKPAPFARQLLSEDMLTNRTPEAHAWALEKFHGFRSEGQFIPFGVGKDTVIFPGYDGGAEWGGPAVDPETAILYVNANEMAWTGALAPDNGENGAKALYLSQCSVCHGEKMTGSPPAMPSLVGVGNRLSPQKIGATIKNGKGRMPAFANFDDGQLNALVDFLVSGKSKELPSSEPPAPDMKYQFTGYHKFLDQEGYPAIAPPWGTLNAINLNTGEYVWKINLGEYPELAAKGLKNTGTENYGGPVVTAGGLVFIGASDFDKKFRAFDKATGELLWEATLPFGGNATPATYAIHGRQFVVIAAGGGKDLKSPSGGVYVAFALPKEN
;
A
#
# COMPACT_ATOMS: atom_id res chain seq x y z
N MET A 1 -11.53 66.38 0.99
CA MET A 1 -11.25 67.51 1.92
C MET A 1 -10.09 67.10 2.83
N ARG A 2 -8.95 67.66 2.50
CA ARG A 2 -7.81 68.11 3.35
C ARG A 2 -7.32 67.14 4.40
N ILE A 3 -6.07 66.66 4.34
CA ILE A 3 -4.71 67.23 4.21
C ILE A 3 -4.01 67.22 5.62
N PHE A 4 -2.77 66.77 5.54
CA PHE A 4 -1.48 67.03 6.20
C PHE A 4 -1.02 65.94 7.18
N SER A 5 0.08 65.30 6.95
CA SER A 5 1.52 65.62 6.81
C SER A 5 2.22 65.78 8.17
N GLY A 6 3.38 65.16 8.28
CA GLY A 6 4.33 65.55 9.32
C GLY A 6 5.50 64.57 9.53
N MET A 7 6.54 64.82 8.78
CA MET A 7 7.94 64.37 8.88
C MET A 7 8.60 64.84 10.20
N ALA A 8 9.52 64.09 10.80
CA ALA A 8 10.78 64.63 11.35
C ALA A 8 11.82 63.55 11.65
N ALA A 9 12.89 63.60 10.89
CA ALA A 9 14.18 62.96 11.20
C ALA A 9 14.96 63.77 12.26
N ARG A 10 15.76 63.10 13.07
CA ARG A 10 16.96 63.70 13.70
C ARG A 10 18.10 62.69 13.78
N ILE A 11 19.16 63.06 13.10
CA ILE A 11 20.55 62.62 13.17
C ILE A 11 21.20 63.15 14.44
N PHE A 12 22.07 62.40 15.10
CA PHE A 12 23.29 62.96 15.72
C PHE A 12 24.42 61.89 15.77
N ALA A 13 25.60 62.44 15.48
CA ALA A 13 26.85 61.79 15.17
C ALA A 13 27.71 61.60 16.45
N GLY A 14 28.54 60.59 16.43
CA GLY A 14 29.99 60.63 16.56
C GLY A 14 30.62 60.76 17.97
N LEU A 15 31.50 59.82 18.25
CA LEU A 15 32.85 60.13 18.73
C LEU A 15 33.73 58.87 18.69
N ALA A 16 34.82 58.98 17.97
CA ALA A 16 35.93 58.02 17.96
C ALA A 16 36.96 58.40 19.05
N ILE A 17 37.51 57.40 19.74
CA ILE A 17 38.79 57.51 20.40
C ILE A 17 39.59 56.26 20.11
N GLY A 18 40.75 56.43 19.52
CA GLY A 18 41.70 55.39 19.18
C GLY A 18 42.64 55.06 20.35
N GLY A 19 43.34 53.97 20.21
CA GLY A 19 44.42 53.60 21.16
C GLY A 19 45.06 52.23 20.89
N VAL A 20 46.06 52.20 20.05
CA VAL A 20 47.36 51.52 20.16
C VAL A 20 47.41 50.00 20.21
N VAL A 21 48.10 49.45 19.23
CA VAL A 21 48.66 48.16 18.91
C VAL A 21 49.53 47.58 20.05
N PHE A 22 49.34 46.26 20.35
CA PHE A 22 50.48 45.42 20.74
C PHE A 22 50.31 44.04 20.12
N SER A 23 51.26 43.69 19.30
CA SER A 23 51.43 42.36 18.68
C SER A 23 51.99 41.35 19.70
N GLY A 24 51.31 40.24 19.88
CA GLY A 24 51.81 39.09 20.63
C GLY A 24 51.30 37.80 19.99
N GLN A 25 52.15 37.17 19.18
CA GLN A 25 51.87 35.83 18.62
C GLN A 25 52.01 34.78 19.73
N LEU A 26 50.88 34.19 20.17
CA LEU A 26 50.91 32.95 20.95
C LEU A 26 50.25 31.85 20.07
N ARG A 27 51.08 30.96 19.56
CA ARG A 27 50.66 29.72 18.91
C ARG A 27 50.20 28.75 19.98
N ILE A 28 48.88 28.59 20.16
CA ILE A 28 48.30 27.49 20.94
C ILE A 28 47.92 26.42 19.92
N ARG A 29 48.63 25.27 19.91
CA ARG A 29 48.20 24.02 19.27
C ARG A 29 46.97 23.53 20.06
N ALA A 30 45.78 23.60 19.46
CA ALA A 30 44.62 22.87 19.93
C ALA A 30 44.77 21.42 19.39
N GLY A 31 44.99 20.48 20.29
CA GLY A 31 44.89 19.05 20.01
C GLY A 31 43.42 18.70 19.78
N ALA A 32 43.15 18.09 18.64
CA ALA A 32 41.85 17.47 18.37
C ALA A 32 41.64 16.26 19.29
N PRO A 33 40.47 16.06 19.88
CA PRO A 33 40.17 14.82 20.57
C PRO A 33 40.06 13.68 19.52
N GLN A 34 40.88 12.66 19.64
CA GLN A 34 40.69 11.39 18.96
C GLN A 34 39.41 10.74 19.50
N ALA A 35 38.42 10.67 18.67
CA ALA A 35 37.29 9.80 18.90
C ALA A 35 37.70 8.37 18.57
N ALA A 36 37.99 7.57 19.58
CA ALA A 36 38.07 6.14 19.45
C ALA A 36 36.65 5.58 19.26
N GLY A 37 36.30 5.27 18.04
CA GLY A 37 35.07 4.57 17.66
C GLY A 37 35.49 3.49 16.66
N ASN A 38 35.80 2.30 17.13
CA ASN A 38 35.82 1.12 16.29
C ASN A 38 34.43 0.72 15.91
N SER A 39 33.85 1.38 14.89
CA SER A 39 32.83 0.78 14.08
C SER A 39 33.57 -0.08 13.05
N SER A 40 33.42 -1.40 13.11
CA SER A 40 33.83 -2.31 12.04
C SER A 40 33.11 -1.82 10.78
N SER A 41 33.85 -1.15 9.89
CA SER A 41 33.37 -0.79 8.57
C SER A 41 33.17 -2.10 7.80
N ARG A 42 31.90 -2.59 7.75
CA ARG A 42 31.49 -3.43 6.62
C ARG A 42 31.85 -2.62 5.37
N SER A 43 32.65 -3.20 4.48
CA SER A 43 33.02 -2.50 3.26
C SER A 43 31.76 -2.09 2.50
N SER A 44 31.72 -0.90 1.94
CA SER A 44 30.57 -0.39 1.14
C SER A 44 30.17 -1.31 -0.02
N SER A 45 31.04 -2.29 -0.37
CA SER A 45 30.79 -3.33 -1.37
C SER A 45 29.97 -4.52 -0.86
N GLU A 46 29.89 -4.76 0.47
CA GLU A 46 29.06 -5.84 1.03
C GLU A 46 27.61 -5.40 1.29
N GLU A 47 27.40 -4.16 1.68
CA GLU A 47 26.03 -3.59 1.83
C GLU A 47 25.25 -3.57 0.52
N LYS A 48 25.91 -3.54 -0.63
CA LYS A 48 25.29 -3.52 -1.97
C LYS A 48 24.84 -4.90 -2.47
N ARG A 49 25.06 -5.98 -1.72
CA ARG A 49 24.79 -7.36 -2.13
C ARG A 49 23.52 -7.94 -1.52
N ASP A 50 23.07 -7.39 -0.43
CA ASP A 50 21.89 -7.81 0.30
C ASP A 50 20.63 -7.08 -0.18
N TRP A 51 19.48 -7.60 0.23
CA TRP A 51 18.15 -6.99 0.09
C TRP A 51 17.50 -6.90 1.47
N PRO A 52 18.00 -6.02 2.37
CA PRO A 52 17.74 -6.12 3.81
C PRO A 52 16.38 -5.54 4.26
N ALA A 53 15.65 -4.89 3.37
CA ALA A 53 14.36 -4.27 3.66
C ALA A 53 13.34 -4.59 2.56
N TYR A 54 12.07 -4.37 2.84
CA TYR A 54 10.94 -4.62 1.94
C TYR A 54 11.15 -4.03 0.54
N GLY A 55 11.54 -2.77 0.43
CA GLY A 55 11.86 -2.08 -0.83
C GLY A 55 13.34 -2.09 -1.19
N GLY A 56 14.13 -3.05 -0.65
CA GLY A 56 15.58 -3.15 -0.84
C GLY A 56 16.38 -2.29 0.13
N ALA A 57 15.89 -1.11 0.46
CA ALA A 57 16.48 -0.16 1.39
C ALA A 57 15.38 0.58 2.17
N PRO A 58 15.71 1.24 3.30
CA PRO A 58 14.75 2.02 4.08
C PRO A 58 14.08 3.17 3.30
N GLU A 59 14.71 3.65 2.25
CA GLU A 59 14.22 4.65 1.30
C GLU A 59 13.14 4.11 0.34
N ASN A 60 12.94 2.79 0.33
CA ASN A 60 11.95 2.07 -0.49
C ASN A 60 12.09 2.36 -2.00
N THR A 61 13.32 2.34 -2.51
CA THR A 61 13.61 2.66 -3.92
C THR A 61 13.34 1.50 -4.88
N HIS A 62 13.23 0.26 -4.41
CA HIS A 62 13.21 -0.96 -5.22
C HIS A 62 14.36 -0.99 -6.25
N TYR A 63 15.51 -0.45 -5.87
CA TYR A 63 16.71 -0.35 -6.70
C TYR A 63 17.82 -1.23 -6.17
N SER A 64 18.57 -1.83 -7.09
CA SER A 64 19.82 -2.54 -6.79
C SER A 64 20.95 -2.05 -7.67
N SER A 65 22.11 -1.79 -7.07
CA SER A 65 23.33 -1.45 -7.80
C SER A 65 24.03 -2.68 -8.43
N LEU A 66 23.41 -3.87 -8.37
CA LEU A 66 23.93 -5.07 -9.03
C LEU A 66 23.75 -4.97 -10.54
N GLU A 67 24.81 -5.36 -11.28
CA GLU A 67 24.88 -5.25 -12.75
C GLU A 67 25.33 -6.53 -13.45
N GLN A 68 25.58 -7.62 -12.69
CA GLN A 68 26.01 -8.90 -13.30
C GLN A 68 24.94 -9.40 -14.27
N ILE A 69 23.66 -9.33 -13.89
CA ILE A 69 22.54 -9.56 -14.81
C ILE A 69 22.23 -8.21 -15.48
N ASN A 70 22.40 -8.17 -16.81
CA ASN A 70 22.28 -6.94 -17.59
C ASN A 70 21.66 -7.18 -18.96
N ARG A 71 21.48 -6.11 -19.74
CA ARG A 71 20.86 -6.15 -21.08
C ARG A 71 21.46 -7.20 -22.02
N SER A 72 22.78 -7.43 -21.95
CA SER A 72 23.48 -8.32 -22.88
C SER A 72 23.32 -9.81 -22.56
N ASN A 73 23.03 -10.16 -21.31
CA ASN A 73 23.00 -11.53 -20.82
C ASN A 73 21.68 -11.99 -20.20
N VAL A 74 20.71 -11.08 -19.99
CA VAL A 74 19.42 -11.41 -19.35
C VAL A 74 18.66 -12.54 -20.06
N LYS A 75 18.83 -12.69 -21.37
CA LYS A 75 18.23 -13.80 -22.16
C LYS A 75 18.72 -15.18 -21.71
N LYS A 76 19.84 -15.26 -20.98
CA LYS A 76 20.40 -16.49 -20.44
C LYS A 76 19.89 -16.85 -19.04
N LEU A 77 19.03 -16.00 -18.43
CA LEU A 77 18.48 -16.29 -17.11
C LEU A 77 17.71 -17.61 -17.10
N ALA A 78 18.01 -18.41 -16.08
CA ALA A 78 17.34 -19.68 -15.84
C ALA A 78 16.98 -19.80 -14.35
N VAL A 79 16.05 -20.70 -14.02
CA VAL A 79 15.73 -21.02 -12.63
C VAL A 79 16.98 -21.59 -11.95
N ALA A 80 17.42 -20.92 -10.91
CA ALA A 80 18.53 -21.35 -10.06
C ALA A 80 18.06 -22.31 -8.97
N TRP A 81 16.94 -21.99 -8.35
CA TRP A 81 16.25 -22.82 -7.38
C TRP A 81 14.78 -22.42 -7.28
N SER A 82 13.97 -23.30 -6.73
CA SER A 82 12.58 -23.03 -6.31
C SER A 82 12.32 -23.63 -4.94
N PHE A 83 11.48 -22.96 -4.16
CA PHE A 83 11.03 -23.43 -2.85
C PHE A 83 9.51 -23.40 -2.81
N ASP A 84 8.90 -24.59 -2.74
CA ASP A 84 7.46 -24.74 -2.56
C ASP A 84 7.14 -24.83 -1.06
N THR A 85 6.31 -23.92 -0.59
CA THR A 85 5.86 -23.91 0.81
C THR A 85 4.94 -25.08 1.16
N GLY A 86 4.37 -25.75 0.16
CA GLY A 86 3.36 -26.79 0.29
C GLY A 86 1.98 -26.26 0.71
N GLU A 87 1.78 -24.94 0.64
CA GLU A 87 0.55 -24.27 1.09
C GLU A 87 -0.19 -23.61 -0.08
N GLN A 88 -1.50 -23.58 0.02
CA GLN A 88 -2.36 -22.87 -0.93
C GLN A 88 -2.80 -21.53 -0.34
N GLY A 89 -2.97 -20.55 -1.23
CA GLY A 89 -3.35 -19.17 -0.90
C GLY A 89 -2.55 -18.18 -1.75
N GLY A 90 -2.94 -16.92 -1.77
CA GLY A 90 -2.18 -15.88 -2.47
C GLY A 90 -0.89 -15.51 -1.70
N LEU A 91 0.18 -15.21 -2.44
CA LEU A 91 1.40 -14.61 -1.88
C LEU A 91 1.59 -13.20 -2.42
N GLN A 92 1.82 -12.26 -1.50
CA GLN A 92 2.17 -10.87 -1.82
C GLN A 92 3.53 -10.49 -1.23
N THR A 93 4.22 -11.45 -0.62
CA THR A 93 5.44 -11.24 0.16
C THR A 93 6.65 -10.96 -0.72
N SER A 94 7.26 -9.79 -0.55
CA SER A 94 8.63 -9.53 -1.00
C SER A 94 9.59 -10.07 0.05
N PRO A 95 10.43 -11.06 -0.28
CA PRO A 95 11.40 -11.60 0.68
C PRO A 95 12.51 -10.59 0.95
N ILE A 96 13.13 -10.69 2.12
CA ILE A 96 14.39 -9.99 2.41
C ILE A 96 15.55 -10.96 2.43
N VAL A 97 16.75 -10.46 2.11
CA VAL A 97 17.97 -11.26 2.13
C VAL A 97 19.04 -10.52 2.92
N VAL A 98 19.57 -11.18 3.96
CA VAL A 98 20.61 -10.63 4.84
C VAL A 98 21.63 -11.70 5.14
N ASP A 99 22.91 -11.38 5.00
CA ASP A 99 24.04 -12.30 5.32
C ASP A 99 23.88 -13.69 4.66
N GLY A 100 23.37 -13.75 3.41
CA GLY A 100 23.19 -15.01 2.67
C GLY A 100 21.95 -15.83 3.06
N VAL A 101 21.10 -15.32 3.92
CA VAL A 101 19.83 -15.96 4.34
C VAL A 101 18.64 -15.18 3.77
N LEU A 102 17.77 -15.89 3.06
CA LEU A 102 16.50 -15.36 2.59
C LEU A 102 15.40 -15.65 3.62
N TYR A 103 14.67 -14.62 4.03
CA TYR A 103 13.52 -14.72 4.92
C TYR A 103 12.24 -14.44 4.13
N GLY A 104 11.23 -15.27 4.34
CA GLY A 104 9.94 -15.17 3.66
C GLY A 104 8.78 -15.67 4.51
N ILE A 105 7.58 -15.51 3.98
CA ILE A 105 6.31 -15.86 4.64
C ILE A 105 5.52 -16.78 3.71
N THR A 106 4.84 -17.78 4.28
CA THR A 106 3.97 -18.68 3.52
C THR A 106 2.56 -18.09 3.36
N PRO A 107 1.70 -18.64 2.48
CA PRO A 107 0.30 -18.21 2.34
C PRO A 107 -0.52 -18.21 3.64
N THR A 108 -0.17 -19.06 4.62
CA THR A 108 -0.82 -19.10 5.93
C THR A 108 -0.05 -18.38 7.03
N GLN A 109 0.86 -17.48 6.64
CA GLN A 109 1.67 -16.62 7.52
C GLN A 109 2.63 -17.38 8.44
N ARG A 110 3.14 -18.55 8.02
CA ARG A 110 4.33 -19.13 8.64
C ARG A 110 5.57 -18.45 8.10
N VAL A 111 6.54 -18.21 8.98
CA VAL A 111 7.81 -17.58 8.62
C VAL A 111 8.87 -18.65 8.37
N PHE A 112 9.73 -18.44 7.38
CA PHE A 112 10.82 -19.35 7.09
C PHE A 112 12.12 -18.62 6.72
N ALA A 113 13.23 -19.32 6.88
CA ALA A 113 14.53 -18.91 6.36
C ALA A 113 15.09 -19.96 5.41
N LEU A 114 15.67 -19.50 4.32
CA LEU A 114 16.37 -20.34 3.33
C LEU A 114 17.82 -19.91 3.21
N ASP A 115 18.68 -20.85 2.87
CA ASP A 115 19.95 -20.54 2.25
C ASP A 115 19.68 -19.85 0.90
N ALA A 116 20.08 -18.60 0.76
CA ALA A 116 19.71 -17.77 -0.38
C ALA A 116 20.37 -18.21 -1.70
N ALA A 117 21.48 -18.97 -1.65
CA ALA A 117 22.17 -19.48 -2.84
C ALA A 117 21.50 -20.74 -3.41
N THR A 118 20.82 -21.53 -2.56
CA THR A 118 20.34 -22.88 -2.92
C THR A 118 18.85 -23.09 -2.75
N GLY A 119 18.15 -22.21 -2.02
CA GLY A 119 16.73 -22.38 -1.66
C GLY A 119 16.50 -23.46 -0.57
N LYS A 120 17.57 -23.97 0.07
CA LYS A 120 17.45 -24.98 1.13
C LYS A 120 16.86 -24.38 2.40
N LEU A 121 15.81 -25.01 2.95
CA LEU A 121 15.18 -24.61 4.19
C LEU A 121 16.18 -24.73 5.37
N LEU A 122 16.34 -23.65 6.12
CA LEU A 122 17.14 -23.57 7.34
C LEU A 122 16.27 -23.74 8.59
N TRP A 123 15.20 -22.96 8.68
CA TRP A 123 14.23 -23.08 9.75
C TRP A 123 12.84 -22.58 9.30
N LYS A 124 11.80 -22.99 10.04
CA LYS A 124 10.42 -22.55 9.87
C LYS A 124 9.80 -22.25 11.23
N PHE A 125 9.08 -21.13 11.34
CA PHE A 125 8.32 -20.73 12.51
C PHE A 125 6.82 -20.85 12.23
N ASP A 126 6.09 -21.46 13.14
CA ASP A 126 4.63 -21.56 13.14
C ASP A 126 4.11 -20.93 14.45
N SER A 127 3.36 -19.85 14.35
CA SER A 127 2.78 -19.17 15.52
C SER A 127 1.61 -19.92 16.16
N GLY A 128 1.14 -20.99 15.52
CA GLY A 128 -0.12 -21.67 15.88
C GLY A 128 -1.37 -20.91 15.42
N THR A 129 -1.23 -19.66 14.95
CA THR A 129 -2.34 -18.88 14.36
C THR A 129 -2.31 -19.04 12.85
N LYS A 130 -3.37 -19.60 12.28
CA LYS A 130 -3.49 -19.68 10.82
C LYS A 130 -3.80 -18.32 10.24
N GLY A 131 -2.84 -17.74 9.55
CA GLY A 131 -3.04 -16.50 8.80
C GLY A 131 -3.96 -16.71 7.60
N THR A 132 -4.85 -15.75 7.36
CA THR A 132 -5.83 -15.77 6.27
C THR A 132 -5.78 -14.50 5.44
N GLN A 133 -5.00 -13.53 5.89
CA GLN A 133 -4.79 -12.25 5.24
C GLN A 133 -3.43 -12.23 4.52
N PRO A 134 -3.28 -11.45 3.44
CA PRO A 134 -1.97 -11.26 2.83
C PRO A 134 -1.01 -10.60 3.82
N ASP A 135 0.26 -11.00 3.75
CA ASP A 135 1.37 -10.28 4.37
C ASP A 135 2.43 -10.01 3.31
N ARG A 136 2.84 -8.75 3.18
CA ARG A 136 3.70 -8.28 2.09
C ARG A 136 5.18 -8.37 2.42
N GLY A 137 5.53 -8.65 3.67
CA GLY A 137 6.93 -8.78 4.03
C GLY A 137 7.18 -8.77 5.53
N LEU A 138 8.45 -8.71 5.86
CA LEU A 138 8.98 -8.71 7.22
C LEU A 138 10.13 -7.72 7.33
N ALA A 139 10.50 -7.34 8.55
CA ALA A 139 11.58 -6.41 8.81
C ALA A 139 12.73 -7.12 9.53
N TYR A 140 13.94 -6.68 9.27
CA TYR A 140 15.15 -7.16 9.93
C TYR A 140 15.72 -6.06 10.81
N TRP A 141 16.15 -6.43 12.01
CA TRP A 141 16.88 -5.57 12.93
C TRP A 141 18.07 -6.30 13.52
N SER A 142 19.19 -5.60 13.73
CA SER A 142 20.35 -6.17 14.38
C SER A 142 21.12 -5.16 15.23
N SER A 143 21.69 -5.66 16.34
CA SER A 143 22.64 -4.96 17.17
C SER A 143 23.59 -6.00 17.77
N ASP A 144 24.88 -5.90 17.46
CA ASP A 144 25.90 -6.89 17.85
C ASP A 144 25.49 -8.32 17.50
N LYS A 145 25.26 -9.15 18.53
CA LYS A 145 24.86 -10.56 18.36
C LYS A 145 23.35 -10.75 18.32
N ASP A 146 22.55 -9.75 18.68
CA ASP A 146 21.08 -9.80 18.66
C ASP A 146 20.58 -9.44 17.26
N LYS A 147 20.08 -10.44 16.54
CA LYS A 147 19.53 -10.32 15.19
C LYS A 147 18.10 -10.81 15.19
N ARG A 148 17.16 -9.98 14.74
CA ARG A 148 15.72 -10.26 14.83
C ARG A 148 15.02 -10.11 13.50
N ILE A 149 14.08 -11.02 13.24
CA ILE A 149 13.01 -10.86 12.26
C ILE A 149 11.78 -10.36 13.00
N LEU A 150 11.23 -9.24 12.55
CA LEU A 150 10.02 -8.63 13.05
C LEU A 150 8.92 -8.82 11.99
N VAL A 151 7.83 -9.51 12.35
CA VAL A 151 6.85 -9.97 11.38
C VAL A 151 5.42 -9.94 11.93
N GLY A 152 4.47 -9.53 11.10
CA GLY A 152 3.06 -9.62 11.39
C GLY A 152 2.53 -11.05 11.22
N VAL A 153 1.70 -11.51 12.15
CA VAL A 153 0.82 -12.67 11.95
C VAL A 153 -0.56 -12.30 12.45
N MET A 154 -1.45 -12.01 11.53
CA MET A 154 -2.76 -11.44 11.83
C MET A 154 -2.63 -10.13 12.65
N ASN A 155 -3.20 -10.08 13.85
CA ASN A 155 -3.11 -8.93 14.76
C ASN A 155 -1.87 -8.92 15.66
N PHE A 156 -0.95 -9.87 15.50
CA PHE A 156 0.25 -9.96 16.34
C PHE A 156 1.50 -9.53 15.60
N LEU A 157 2.33 -8.73 16.25
CA LEU A 157 3.70 -8.47 15.83
C LEU A 157 4.65 -9.38 16.64
N TYR A 158 5.35 -10.27 15.96
CA TYR A 158 6.35 -11.18 16.54
C TYR A 158 7.77 -10.64 16.38
N ALA A 159 8.63 -10.96 17.35
CA ALA A 159 10.07 -10.89 17.20
C ALA A 159 10.66 -12.29 17.24
N LEU A 160 11.36 -12.70 16.19
CA LEU A 160 12.01 -14.00 16.06
C LEU A 160 13.53 -13.82 16.03
N ASP A 161 14.28 -14.69 16.66
CA ASP A 161 15.72 -14.78 16.46
C ASP A 161 16.03 -15.17 15.01
N ALA A 162 16.77 -14.34 14.30
CA ALA A 162 16.99 -14.49 12.86
C ALA A 162 17.76 -15.79 12.50
N GLY A 163 18.62 -16.28 13.40
CA GLY A 163 19.41 -17.50 13.17
C GLY A 163 18.61 -18.79 13.38
N THR A 164 17.62 -18.79 14.28
CA THR A 164 16.93 -19.99 14.72
C THR A 164 15.42 -20.03 14.47
N GLY A 165 14.82 -18.88 14.16
CA GLY A 165 13.36 -18.74 14.02
C GLY A 165 12.60 -18.83 15.34
N LYS A 166 13.27 -18.92 16.49
CA LYS A 166 12.60 -18.98 17.80
C LYS A 166 12.09 -17.60 18.20
N SER A 167 10.93 -17.59 18.84
CA SER A 167 10.34 -16.38 19.43
C SER A 167 11.25 -15.80 20.50
N VAL A 168 11.49 -14.48 20.47
CA VAL A 168 12.29 -13.75 21.46
C VAL A 168 11.43 -13.39 22.66
N ALA A 169 11.46 -14.23 23.70
CA ALA A 169 10.53 -14.16 24.85
C ALA A 169 10.45 -12.80 25.55
N MET A 170 11.53 -11.98 25.49
CA MET A 170 11.57 -10.65 26.11
C MET A 170 10.77 -9.59 25.33
N PHE A 171 10.35 -9.89 24.09
CA PHE A 171 9.60 -8.96 23.26
C PHE A 171 8.10 -9.10 23.57
N GLY A 172 7.51 -8.08 24.15
CA GLY A 172 6.10 -8.06 24.54
C GLY A 172 5.73 -9.18 25.51
N LYS A 173 4.65 -9.89 25.20
CA LYS A 173 4.22 -11.07 25.94
C LYS A 173 4.56 -12.32 25.12
N GLU A 174 5.46 -13.16 25.62
CA GLU A 174 5.87 -14.41 24.97
C GLU A 174 6.41 -14.23 23.52
N GLY A 175 7.13 -13.10 23.29
CA GLY A 175 7.75 -12.81 22.00
C GLY A 175 6.83 -12.12 21.00
N ARG A 176 5.69 -11.57 21.44
CA ARG A 176 4.73 -10.88 20.57
C ARG A 176 4.01 -9.74 21.24
N ILE A 177 3.48 -8.83 20.44
CA ILE A 177 2.59 -7.73 20.80
C ILE A 177 1.25 -7.96 20.13
N ASP A 178 0.13 -7.75 20.84
CA ASP A 178 -1.20 -7.69 20.25
C ASP A 178 -1.47 -6.24 19.80
N LEU A 179 -1.55 -6.02 18.49
CA LEU A 179 -1.76 -4.70 17.89
C LEU A 179 -3.18 -4.15 18.07
N ARG A 180 -4.11 -4.92 18.64
CA ARG A 180 -5.43 -4.42 19.05
C ARG A 180 -5.35 -3.59 20.33
N GLY A 181 -4.29 -3.78 21.12
CA GLY A 181 -3.97 -2.95 22.30
C GLY A 181 -3.52 -1.54 21.92
N ASP A 182 -3.39 -0.70 22.92
CA ASP A 182 -2.86 0.69 22.82
C ASP A 182 -3.62 1.61 21.83
N LEU A 183 -4.90 1.31 21.54
CA LEU A 183 -5.77 2.10 20.67
C LEU A 183 -6.80 2.94 21.45
N GLY A 184 -6.73 2.94 22.78
CA GLY A 184 -7.71 3.64 23.61
C GLY A 184 -9.12 3.06 23.58
N ARG A 185 -9.31 1.87 23.02
CA ARG A 185 -10.58 1.16 22.89
C ARG A 185 -10.43 -0.29 23.38
N ASP A 186 -11.54 -0.97 23.66
CA ASP A 186 -11.55 -2.39 24.07
C ASP A 186 -10.88 -3.27 23.00
N PRO A 187 -9.75 -3.93 23.27
CA PRO A 187 -9.02 -4.72 22.27
C PRO A 187 -9.83 -5.88 21.66
N GLU A 188 -10.73 -6.49 22.45
CA GLU A 188 -11.53 -7.61 21.96
C GLU A 188 -12.58 -7.19 20.91
N LYS A 189 -12.88 -5.90 20.86
CA LYS A 189 -13.82 -5.30 19.90
C LYS A 189 -13.11 -4.67 18.71
N GLN A 190 -11.77 -4.70 18.66
CA GLN A 190 -11.01 -4.14 17.53
C GLN A 190 -10.63 -5.24 16.53
N SER A 191 -10.69 -4.89 15.24
CA SER A 191 -10.13 -5.68 14.15
C SER A 191 -8.97 -4.91 13.53
N VAL A 192 -7.75 -5.40 13.72
CA VAL A 192 -6.53 -4.85 13.16
C VAL A 192 -5.69 -6.00 12.64
N VAL A 193 -5.18 -5.91 11.42
CA VAL A 193 -4.29 -6.92 10.83
C VAL A 193 -3.06 -6.24 10.26
N MET A 194 -1.88 -6.77 10.57
CA MET A 194 -0.64 -6.31 9.98
C MET A 194 -0.46 -6.97 8.60
N THR A 195 -0.63 -6.20 7.53
CA THR A 195 -0.54 -6.69 6.14
C THR A 195 0.68 -6.19 5.38
N SER A 196 1.46 -5.30 5.98
CA SER A 196 2.72 -4.79 5.43
C SER A 196 3.76 -4.76 6.53
N PRO A 197 5.06 -4.91 6.18
CA PRO A 197 6.11 -4.94 7.18
C PRO A 197 6.18 -3.62 7.95
N GLY A 198 6.52 -3.71 9.23
CA GLY A 198 6.92 -2.54 10.00
C GLY A 198 8.24 -1.96 9.50
N LEU A 199 8.43 -0.68 9.73
CA LEU A 199 9.64 0.04 9.35
C LEU A 199 10.59 0.15 10.54
N VAL A 200 11.82 -0.32 10.40
CA VAL A 200 12.84 -0.22 11.45
C VAL A 200 13.59 1.10 11.36
N TYR A 201 13.63 1.84 12.48
CA TYR A 201 14.48 3.00 12.65
C TYR A 201 15.23 2.91 13.99
N LYS A 202 16.54 2.70 13.94
CA LYS A 202 17.37 2.44 15.13
C LYS A 202 16.78 1.26 15.95
N ASP A 203 16.45 1.48 17.23
CA ASP A 203 15.84 0.49 18.11
C ASP A 203 14.30 0.57 18.16
N LEU A 204 13.68 1.15 17.14
CA LEU A 204 12.23 1.25 16.99
C LEU A 204 11.73 0.48 15.77
N ILE A 205 10.56 -0.14 15.89
CA ILE A 205 9.75 -0.58 14.76
C ILE A 205 8.47 0.24 14.71
N VAL A 206 8.27 0.96 13.59
CA VAL A 206 7.06 1.73 13.34
C VAL A 206 6.08 0.85 12.57
N VAL A 207 4.85 0.76 13.03
CA VAL A 207 3.82 -0.12 12.44
C VAL A 207 2.54 0.64 12.15
N GLY A 208 1.90 0.27 11.06
CA GLY A 208 0.51 0.54 10.75
C GLY A 208 -0.32 -0.73 10.84
N GLY A 209 -1.45 -0.79 10.14
CA GLY A 209 -2.30 -1.97 10.07
C GLY A 209 -3.40 -1.80 9.03
N ARG A 210 -4.03 -2.89 8.65
CA ARG A 210 -5.25 -2.90 7.86
C ARG A 210 -6.45 -2.98 8.82
N ASN A 211 -7.38 -2.07 8.66
CA ASN A 211 -8.62 -1.97 9.42
C ASN A 211 -9.83 -2.25 8.51
N PRO A 212 -11.01 -2.54 9.05
CA PRO A 212 -12.25 -2.64 8.27
C PRO A 212 -12.59 -1.32 7.57
N GLU A 213 -13.16 -1.41 6.38
CA GLU A 213 -13.69 -0.30 5.58
C GLU A 213 -15.14 0.06 5.99
N THR A 214 -15.72 -0.73 6.89
CA THR A 214 -17.06 -0.56 7.46
C THR A 214 -17.01 -0.24 8.94
N LEU A 215 -18.03 0.36 9.49
CA LEU A 215 -18.15 0.63 10.93
C LEU A 215 -18.77 -0.57 11.67
N PRO A 216 -18.30 -0.89 12.90
CA PRO A 216 -17.22 -0.22 13.63
C PRO A 216 -15.83 -0.59 13.08
N ALA A 217 -14.96 0.40 12.98
CA ALA A 217 -13.57 0.21 12.57
C ALA A 217 -12.61 0.70 13.66
N ALA A 218 -11.48 -0.01 13.82
CA ALA A 218 -10.40 0.45 14.69
C ALA A 218 -9.79 1.76 14.17
N PRO A 219 -9.28 2.65 15.03
CA PRO A 219 -8.49 3.81 14.59
C PRO A 219 -7.21 3.34 13.87
N GLY A 220 -6.78 4.10 12.88
CA GLY A 220 -5.63 3.78 12.04
C GLY A 220 -4.29 4.22 12.60
N ASP A 221 -4.15 4.34 13.92
CA ASP A 221 -3.01 4.91 14.59
C ASP A 221 -1.69 4.29 14.15
N VAL A 222 -0.70 5.16 13.91
CA VAL A 222 0.67 4.76 13.61
C VAL A 222 1.44 4.69 14.92
N ARG A 223 2.07 3.55 15.20
CA ARG A 223 2.68 3.29 16.51
C ARG A 223 4.11 2.79 16.37
N ALA A 224 4.98 3.24 17.26
CA ALA A 224 6.34 2.74 17.35
C ALA A 224 6.57 1.96 18.64
N TYR A 225 7.17 0.79 18.48
CA TYR A 225 7.55 -0.07 19.59
C TYR A 225 9.06 -0.24 19.64
N ASP A 226 9.58 -0.37 20.85
CA ASP A 226 10.97 -0.73 21.08
C ASP A 226 11.25 -2.16 20.58
N VAL A 227 12.20 -2.33 19.68
CA VAL A 227 12.45 -3.64 19.03
C VAL A 227 13.00 -4.71 19.99
N ARG A 228 13.58 -4.31 21.13
CA ARG A 228 14.13 -5.23 22.14
C ARG A 228 13.07 -5.73 23.10
N THR A 229 12.19 -4.84 23.54
CA THR A 229 11.24 -5.08 24.64
C THR A 229 9.78 -5.18 24.20
N GLY A 230 9.45 -4.66 23.03
CA GLY A 230 8.06 -4.57 22.57
C GLY A 230 7.23 -3.48 23.27
N LYS A 231 7.86 -2.60 24.05
CA LYS A 231 7.14 -1.49 24.72
C LYS A 231 6.78 -0.40 23.72
N LEU A 232 5.55 0.10 23.81
CA LEU A 232 5.11 1.27 23.05
C LEU A 232 5.99 2.47 23.43
N ARG A 233 6.48 3.21 22.42
CA ARG A 233 7.33 4.39 22.58
C ARG A 233 6.59 5.67 22.22
N TRP A 234 5.80 5.63 21.14
CA TRP A 234 4.92 6.71 20.74
C TRP A 234 3.77 6.20 19.87
N SER A 235 2.68 6.98 19.86
CA SER A 235 1.53 6.79 18.97
C SER A 235 1.20 8.11 18.28
N PHE A 236 0.85 8.05 16.99
CA PHE A 236 0.31 9.17 16.24
C PHE A 236 -1.14 8.82 15.88
N HIS A 237 -2.09 9.64 16.34
CA HIS A 237 -3.50 9.45 16.07
C HIS A 237 -3.85 9.93 14.65
N THR A 238 -4.27 9.04 13.79
CA THR A 238 -4.72 9.39 12.42
C THR A 238 -6.12 9.98 12.40
N ILE A 239 -6.89 9.79 13.47
CA ILE A 239 -8.12 10.50 13.79
C ILE A 239 -7.85 11.32 15.04
N PRO A 240 -7.61 12.64 14.91
CA PRO A 240 -7.12 13.46 16.02
C PRO A 240 -8.06 13.51 17.22
N HIS A 241 -7.47 13.49 18.41
CA HIS A 241 -8.17 13.67 19.67
C HIS A 241 -8.34 15.15 20.02
N PRO A 242 -9.19 15.52 21.01
CA PRO A 242 -9.38 16.89 21.44
C PRO A 242 -8.06 17.58 21.81
N GLY A 243 -7.79 18.73 21.17
CA GLY A 243 -6.57 19.50 21.34
C GLY A 243 -5.43 19.14 20.39
N GLU A 244 -5.54 18.08 19.61
CA GLU A 244 -4.59 17.73 18.56
C GLU A 244 -4.91 18.47 17.25
N PHE A 245 -3.87 18.71 16.45
CA PHE A 245 -4.02 19.34 15.13
C PHE A 245 -4.87 18.47 14.21
N GLY A 246 -5.84 19.09 13.53
CA GLY A 246 -6.77 18.42 12.62
C GLY A 246 -8.07 17.93 13.28
N TYR A 247 -8.21 18.05 14.61
CA TYR A 247 -9.44 17.68 15.30
C TYR A 247 -10.68 18.40 14.76
N GLU A 248 -10.53 19.65 14.35
CA GLU A 248 -11.59 20.49 13.76
C GLU A 248 -12.04 20.03 12.36
N THR A 249 -11.29 19.13 11.73
CA THR A 249 -11.64 18.55 10.41
C THR A 249 -12.59 17.35 10.51
N TRP A 250 -13.00 17.01 11.73
CA TRP A 250 -13.92 15.93 12.07
C TRP A 250 -15.09 16.45 12.89
N PRO A 251 -16.23 15.74 12.90
CA PRO A 251 -17.28 16.00 13.89
C PRO A 251 -16.74 15.82 15.30
N LYS A 252 -17.32 16.58 16.22
CA LYS A 252 -16.99 16.45 17.66
C LYS A 252 -17.10 14.99 18.07
N ASP A 253 -16.12 14.51 18.82
CA ASP A 253 -16.06 13.13 19.35
C ASP A 253 -15.95 12.01 18.28
N ALA A 254 -15.70 12.33 17.01
CA ALA A 254 -15.54 11.32 15.94
C ALA A 254 -14.44 10.28 16.27
N TRP A 255 -13.38 10.67 16.97
CA TRP A 255 -12.32 9.78 17.44
C TRP A 255 -12.81 8.62 18.30
N LYS A 256 -13.99 8.70 18.89
CA LYS A 256 -14.59 7.62 19.70
C LYS A 256 -15.23 6.51 18.87
N TYR A 257 -15.71 6.82 17.67
CA TYR A 257 -16.50 5.90 16.84
C TYR A 257 -15.97 5.71 15.42
N SER A 258 -15.33 6.73 14.83
CA SER A 258 -14.72 6.60 13.50
C SER A 258 -13.48 5.72 13.54
N GLY A 259 -13.09 5.18 12.42
CA GLY A 259 -11.95 4.30 12.28
C GLY A 259 -11.34 4.35 10.90
N ALA A 260 -10.49 3.38 10.57
CA ALA A 260 -9.64 3.36 9.39
C ALA A 260 -8.71 4.58 9.34
N ALA A 261 -8.56 5.28 8.23
CA ALA A 261 -7.49 6.27 8.02
C ALA A 261 -6.09 5.68 8.30
N ASN A 262 -5.91 4.42 8.01
CA ASN A 262 -4.80 3.58 8.46
C ASN A 262 -3.69 3.46 7.43
N ASN A 263 -2.47 3.19 7.90
CA ASN A 263 -1.35 2.79 7.05
C ASN A 263 -1.37 1.26 6.84
N TRP A 264 -1.85 0.80 5.69
CA TRP A 264 -1.81 -0.60 5.29
C TRP A 264 -0.75 -0.88 4.20
N ALA A 265 -0.22 0.18 3.63
CA ALA A 265 0.68 0.13 2.47
C ALA A 265 2.15 -0.09 2.84
N GLY A 266 2.56 0.27 4.05
CA GLY A 266 3.95 0.37 4.47
C GLY A 266 4.48 1.81 4.43
N MET A 267 5.75 2.00 4.75
CA MET A 267 6.36 3.31 5.01
C MET A 267 7.76 3.39 4.42
N ALA A 268 8.34 4.60 4.36
CA ALA A 268 9.75 4.83 4.07
C ALA A 268 10.39 5.72 5.14
N VAL A 269 11.70 5.67 5.33
CA VAL A 269 12.42 6.51 6.29
C VAL A 269 13.68 7.12 5.70
N ASP A 270 13.83 8.42 5.90
CA ASP A 270 15.11 9.11 5.81
C ASP A 270 15.86 8.89 7.13
N ALA A 271 16.65 7.83 7.18
CA ALA A 271 17.38 7.43 8.41
C ALA A 271 18.39 8.49 8.85
N ARG A 272 18.95 9.27 7.93
CA ARG A 272 19.90 10.34 8.20
C ARG A 272 19.24 11.51 8.94
N ARG A 273 18.01 11.87 8.51
CA ARG A 273 17.25 12.98 9.12
C ARG A 273 16.31 12.53 10.24
N GLY A 274 16.05 11.23 10.34
CA GLY A 274 15.10 10.68 11.30
C GLY A 274 13.65 11.05 10.98
N ILE A 275 13.29 11.02 9.71
CA ILE A 275 11.92 11.33 9.23
C ILE A 275 11.30 10.07 8.64
N VAL A 276 10.19 9.60 9.20
CA VAL A 276 9.37 8.55 8.61
C VAL A 276 8.21 9.16 7.81
N TYR A 277 7.97 8.61 6.61
CA TYR A 277 6.90 9.03 5.70
C TYR A 277 5.83 7.95 5.68
N VAL A 278 4.63 8.35 6.09
CA VAL A 278 3.49 7.46 6.33
C VAL A 278 2.35 7.82 5.37
N PRO A 279 2.04 6.98 4.39
CA PRO A 279 0.83 7.11 3.59
C PRO A 279 -0.36 6.53 4.35
N THR A 280 -1.52 7.18 4.29
CA THR A 280 -2.76 6.69 4.89
C THR A 280 -3.85 6.47 3.86
N GLY A 281 -4.78 5.58 4.19
CA GLY A 281 -5.97 5.30 3.41
C GLY A 281 -7.19 6.09 3.88
N SER A 282 -8.33 5.72 3.34
CA SER A 282 -9.62 6.35 3.57
C SER A 282 -10.12 6.16 5.01
N ALA A 283 -11.02 7.02 5.45
CA ALA A 283 -11.72 6.88 6.72
C ALA A 283 -12.97 6.03 6.53
N ALA A 284 -13.30 5.16 7.47
CA ALA A 284 -14.53 4.39 7.43
C ALA A 284 -15.74 5.28 7.83
N PHE A 285 -16.86 5.12 7.23
CA PHE A 285 -17.28 4.30 6.12
C PHE A 285 -16.86 4.95 4.78
N ASP A 286 -16.28 4.20 3.86
CA ASP A 286 -15.54 4.74 2.71
C ASP A 286 -16.40 5.41 1.63
N PHE A 287 -17.72 5.16 1.57
CA PHE A 287 -18.55 5.52 0.42
C PHE A 287 -19.70 6.49 0.74
N TYR A 288 -19.93 6.74 2.03
CA TYR A 288 -20.91 7.70 2.52
C TYR A 288 -20.41 8.30 3.83
N GLY A 289 -20.09 9.59 3.80
CA GLY A 289 -19.35 10.28 4.86
C GLY A 289 -20.22 11.13 5.80
N ALA A 290 -21.54 10.97 5.82
CA ALA A 290 -22.43 11.79 6.66
C ALA A 290 -22.13 11.72 8.16
N ASN A 291 -21.54 10.62 8.63
CA ASN A 291 -21.09 10.44 10.02
C ASN A 291 -19.75 11.11 10.33
N ARG A 292 -19.03 11.62 9.32
CA ARG A 292 -17.68 12.17 9.44
C ARG A 292 -17.49 13.44 8.60
N VAL A 293 -18.51 14.30 8.55
CA VAL A 293 -18.45 15.57 7.82
C VAL A 293 -17.21 16.38 8.17
N GLY A 294 -16.52 16.91 7.15
CA GLY A 294 -15.26 17.64 7.24
C GLY A 294 -14.17 17.00 6.37
N ASP A 295 -12.98 17.60 6.33
CA ASP A 295 -11.88 17.13 5.48
C ASP A 295 -11.25 15.81 5.95
N ASN A 296 -11.47 15.41 7.20
CA ASN A 296 -11.04 14.15 7.82
C ASN A 296 -9.52 13.93 7.86
N LEU A 297 -8.75 14.92 8.35
CA LEU A 297 -7.31 14.69 8.63
C LEU A 297 -7.14 13.65 9.75
N PHE A 298 -6.29 12.62 9.55
CA PHE A 298 -5.27 12.42 8.52
C PHE A 298 -5.59 11.25 7.59
N ALA A 299 -6.84 11.09 7.15
CA ALA A 299 -7.15 10.17 6.08
C ALA A 299 -6.57 10.67 4.73
N ASN A 300 -6.19 9.74 3.85
CA ASN A 300 -5.67 9.99 2.50
C ASN A 300 -4.51 10.99 2.48
N CYS A 301 -3.60 10.86 3.43
CA CYS A 301 -2.46 11.76 3.63
C CYS A 301 -1.12 11.07 3.37
N LEU A 302 -0.14 11.86 2.95
CA LEU A 302 1.27 11.58 3.16
C LEU A 302 1.74 12.40 4.39
N ILE A 303 2.17 11.73 5.44
CA ILE A 303 2.52 12.35 6.71
C ILE A 303 4.01 12.15 6.97
N ALA A 304 4.76 13.21 7.23
CA ALA A 304 6.13 13.15 7.71
C ALA A 304 6.16 13.29 9.23
N LEU A 305 6.66 12.26 9.89
CA LEU A 305 6.79 12.24 11.36
C LEU A 305 8.27 12.15 11.76
N ASN A 306 8.59 12.73 12.90
CA ASN A 306 9.85 12.45 13.57
C ASN A 306 9.88 10.97 13.98
N ALA A 307 10.79 10.20 13.43
CA ALA A 307 10.83 8.76 13.64
C ALA A 307 11.11 8.33 15.09
N ALA A 308 11.72 9.21 15.90
CA ALA A 308 12.03 8.95 17.31
C ALA A 308 10.87 9.30 18.26
N THR A 309 10.03 10.30 17.91
CA THR A 309 9.02 10.86 18.82
C THR A 309 7.59 10.72 18.34
N GLY A 310 7.36 10.45 17.03
CA GLY A 310 6.03 10.44 16.42
C GLY A 310 5.44 11.83 16.15
N GLU A 311 6.16 12.90 16.46
CA GLU A 311 5.70 14.27 16.21
C GLU A 311 5.60 14.57 14.71
N ARG A 312 4.46 15.16 14.31
CA ARG A 312 4.24 15.55 12.91
C ARG A 312 5.14 16.72 12.52
N ILE A 313 5.92 16.54 11.44
CA ILE A 313 6.74 17.58 10.82
C ILE A 313 5.90 18.33 9.77
N TRP A 314 5.33 17.59 8.82
CA TRP A 314 4.41 18.11 7.82
C TRP A 314 3.46 17.01 7.35
N HIS A 315 2.42 17.39 6.60
CA HIS A 315 1.55 16.44 5.90
C HIS A 315 1.03 17.06 4.61
N PHE A 316 0.56 16.21 3.72
CA PHE A 316 -0.20 16.56 2.54
C PHE A 316 -1.41 15.62 2.44
N GLN A 317 -2.62 16.18 2.37
CA GLN A 317 -3.83 15.42 2.13
C GLN A 317 -4.13 15.40 0.64
N GLY A 318 -4.12 14.24 0.02
CA GLY A 318 -4.32 14.08 -1.43
C GLY A 318 -5.76 13.88 -1.83
N VAL A 319 -6.64 13.51 -0.88
CA VAL A 319 -8.10 13.48 -1.07
C VAL A 319 -8.77 13.98 0.20
N ARG A 320 -9.59 15.03 0.06
CA ARG A 320 -10.39 15.59 1.14
C ARG A 320 -11.73 14.88 1.19
N HIS A 321 -12.17 14.53 2.38
CA HIS A 321 -13.45 13.86 2.60
C HIS A 321 -13.65 12.71 1.61
N ASP A 322 -12.74 11.76 1.62
CA ASP A 322 -12.76 10.67 0.64
C ASP A 322 -14.00 9.78 0.83
N ILE A 323 -14.80 9.70 -0.22
CA ILE A 323 -15.96 8.82 -0.35
C ILE A 323 -15.85 7.91 -1.57
N TRP A 324 -14.62 7.66 -2.07
CA TRP A 324 -14.35 6.92 -3.31
C TRP A 324 -13.31 5.82 -3.15
N ASP A 325 -12.82 5.56 -1.92
CA ASP A 325 -11.74 4.62 -1.63
C ASP A 325 -10.44 4.98 -2.39
N ARG A 326 -9.99 6.22 -2.24
CA ARG A 326 -8.80 6.78 -2.94
C ARG A 326 -7.55 6.80 -2.07
N ASP A 327 -7.23 5.68 -1.47
CA ASP A 327 -6.04 5.48 -0.64
C ASP A 327 -4.74 5.93 -1.29
N PHE A 328 -3.74 6.20 -0.45
CA PHE A 328 -2.34 6.13 -0.81
C PHE A 328 -1.85 4.69 -0.61
N PRO A 329 -1.84 3.85 -1.68
CA PRO A 329 -1.82 2.40 -1.55
C PRO A 329 -0.42 1.80 -1.43
N SER A 330 0.63 2.60 -1.62
CA SER A 330 2.02 2.14 -1.68
C SER A 330 2.92 2.89 -0.71
N PRO A 331 4.01 2.26 -0.24
CA PRO A 331 5.04 2.99 0.49
C PRO A 331 5.57 4.16 -0.36
N PRO A 332 5.85 5.32 0.26
CA PRO A 332 6.52 6.41 -0.45
C PRO A 332 7.96 6.00 -0.82
N THR A 333 8.50 6.63 -1.86
CA THR A 333 9.87 6.36 -2.32
C THR A 333 10.72 7.62 -2.19
N LEU A 334 11.89 7.49 -1.58
CA LEU A 334 12.82 8.60 -1.42
C LEU A 334 13.80 8.65 -2.60
N VAL A 335 13.97 9.83 -3.16
CA VAL A 335 14.81 10.05 -4.34
C VAL A 335 15.43 11.45 -4.27
N THR A 336 16.60 11.64 -4.90
CA THR A 336 17.15 12.96 -5.15
C THR A 336 16.84 13.35 -6.59
N VAL A 337 16.28 14.53 -6.80
CA VAL A 337 15.92 15.06 -8.12
C VAL A 337 16.64 16.37 -8.41
N THR A 338 16.84 16.68 -9.67
CA THR A 338 17.39 17.97 -10.09
C THR A 338 16.26 18.95 -10.41
N ARG A 339 16.27 20.11 -9.74
CA ARG A 339 15.34 21.21 -9.95
C ARG A 339 16.11 22.51 -10.12
N ASP A 340 15.89 23.20 -11.22
CA ASP A 340 16.56 24.48 -11.52
C ASP A 340 18.09 24.39 -11.33
N GLY A 341 18.68 23.27 -11.77
CA GLY A 341 20.11 22.99 -11.66
C GLY A 341 20.61 22.64 -10.25
N LYS A 342 19.71 22.42 -9.29
CA LYS A 342 20.04 22.05 -7.90
C LYS A 342 19.49 20.67 -7.56
N GLU A 343 20.24 19.92 -6.77
CA GLU A 343 19.76 18.67 -6.18
C GLU A 343 18.78 18.98 -5.04
N VAL A 344 17.65 18.29 -5.06
CA VAL A 344 16.61 18.34 -4.02
C VAL A 344 16.31 16.92 -3.56
N ASP A 345 16.47 16.68 -2.29
CA ASP A 345 16.05 15.44 -1.66
C ASP A 345 14.52 15.40 -1.57
N ALA A 346 13.90 14.49 -2.32
CA ALA A 346 12.46 14.43 -2.51
C ALA A 346 11.86 13.13 -1.96
N VAL A 347 10.56 13.16 -1.71
CA VAL A 347 9.71 11.99 -1.48
C VAL A 347 8.62 11.96 -2.55
N SER A 348 8.48 10.82 -3.24
CA SER A 348 7.42 10.58 -4.21
C SER A 348 6.35 9.67 -3.62
N GLN A 349 5.07 9.93 -3.97
CA GLN A 349 3.91 9.15 -3.58
C GLN A 349 3.04 8.84 -4.79
N THR A 350 2.84 7.57 -5.10
CA THR A 350 1.87 7.10 -6.09
C THR A 350 0.52 6.84 -5.44
N THR A 351 -0.58 7.01 -6.19
CA THR A 351 -1.94 6.99 -5.65
C THR A 351 -2.88 6.06 -6.42
N LYS A 352 -3.98 5.66 -5.78
CA LYS A 352 -5.06 4.91 -6.45
C LYS A 352 -5.66 5.66 -7.64
N GLN A 353 -5.67 7.00 -7.62
CA GLN A 353 -6.14 7.79 -8.76
C GLN A 353 -5.20 7.71 -9.98
N GLY A 354 -3.98 7.22 -9.81
CA GLY A 354 -2.99 7.17 -10.89
C GLY A 354 -2.13 8.44 -10.99
N PHE A 355 -1.95 9.17 -9.90
CA PHE A 355 -1.08 10.34 -9.80
C PHE A 355 0.25 10.01 -9.12
N VAL A 356 1.28 10.80 -9.43
CA VAL A 356 2.54 10.87 -8.70
C VAL A 356 2.65 12.25 -8.08
N TYR A 357 2.66 12.32 -6.75
CA TYR A 357 3.03 13.53 -6.03
C TYR A 357 4.52 13.50 -5.71
N LEU A 358 5.17 14.65 -5.74
CA LEU A 358 6.58 14.81 -5.44
C LEU A 358 6.79 16.02 -4.53
N PHE A 359 7.40 15.80 -3.37
CA PHE A 359 7.62 16.85 -2.36
C PHE A 359 9.08 16.90 -1.96
N ASP A 360 9.56 18.10 -1.60
CA ASP A 360 10.76 18.25 -0.80
C ASP A 360 10.56 17.49 0.52
N ARG A 361 11.44 16.52 0.83
CA ARG A 361 11.21 15.59 1.93
C ARG A 361 11.31 16.23 3.32
N VAL A 362 11.95 17.40 3.45
CA VAL A 362 12.10 18.09 4.72
C VAL A 362 10.95 19.05 5.00
N SER A 363 10.57 19.84 4.00
CA SER A 363 9.58 20.90 4.14
C SER A 363 8.16 20.51 3.74
N GLY A 364 7.98 19.41 2.99
CA GLY A 364 6.69 19.04 2.40
C GLY A 364 6.25 19.95 1.23
N LYS A 365 7.14 20.84 0.76
CA LYS A 365 6.82 21.72 -0.37
C LYS A 365 6.69 20.89 -1.64
N PRO A 366 5.57 21.01 -2.39
CA PRO A 366 5.42 20.30 -3.65
C PRO A 366 6.44 20.78 -4.67
N LEU A 367 7.07 19.84 -5.39
CA LEU A 367 8.07 20.13 -6.42
C LEU A 367 7.46 20.30 -7.82
N PHE A 368 6.24 19.87 -8.00
CA PHE A 368 5.37 20.27 -9.12
C PHE A 368 4.16 21.02 -8.57
N PRO A 369 3.60 22.01 -9.28
CA PRO A 369 2.42 22.73 -8.80
C PRO A 369 1.24 21.79 -8.56
N ILE A 370 0.47 22.07 -7.53
CA ILE A 370 -0.79 21.39 -7.19
C ILE A 370 -1.92 22.38 -7.41
N GLU A 371 -2.92 22.00 -8.20
CA GLU A 371 -4.14 22.75 -8.44
C GLU A 371 -5.29 22.20 -7.64
N TYR A 372 -6.08 23.06 -7.03
CA TYR A 372 -7.33 22.68 -6.38
C TYR A 372 -8.47 22.79 -7.38
N ARG A 373 -8.95 21.64 -7.88
CA ARG A 373 -10.03 21.55 -8.85
C ARG A 373 -11.36 21.35 -8.17
N LYS A 374 -12.39 22.08 -8.64
CA LYS A 374 -13.74 22.00 -8.09
C LYS A 374 -14.49 20.80 -8.64
N TYR A 375 -15.30 20.20 -7.78
CA TYR A 375 -16.16 19.06 -8.09
C TYR A 375 -17.60 19.34 -7.61
N PRO A 376 -18.62 18.62 -8.13
CA PRO A 376 -20.00 18.85 -7.74
C PRO A 376 -20.23 18.43 -6.28
N PRO A 377 -21.17 19.08 -5.58
CA PRO A 377 -21.63 18.60 -4.28
C PRO A 377 -22.37 17.27 -4.42
N SER A 378 -22.51 16.54 -3.33
CA SER A 378 -23.39 15.36 -3.29
C SER A 378 -24.87 15.78 -3.35
N ASP A 379 -25.66 14.98 -4.05
CA ASP A 379 -27.13 15.06 -4.08
C ASP A 379 -27.79 14.12 -3.06
N VAL A 380 -26.98 13.40 -2.26
CA VAL A 380 -27.46 12.44 -1.25
C VAL A 380 -27.62 13.12 0.11
N PRO A 381 -28.81 13.04 0.73
CA PRO A 381 -29.06 13.70 2.02
C PRO A 381 -28.07 13.30 3.11
N GLY A 382 -27.49 14.29 3.78
CA GLY A 382 -26.51 14.11 4.86
C GLY A 382 -25.08 14.05 4.40
N GLU A 383 -24.80 13.73 3.13
CA GLU A 383 -23.45 13.76 2.57
C GLU A 383 -23.00 15.19 2.27
N VAL A 384 -21.81 15.54 2.73
CA VAL A 384 -21.16 16.83 2.47
C VAL A 384 -19.80 16.60 1.82
N ALA A 385 -19.81 16.28 0.53
CA ALA A 385 -18.60 16.05 -0.24
C ALA A 385 -17.73 17.31 -0.30
N ALA A 386 -16.40 17.14 -0.26
CA ALA A 386 -15.49 18.25 -0.46
C ALA A 386 -15.62 18.83 -1.87
N LEU A 387 -15.75 20.16 -1.95
CA LEU A 387 -16.00 20.87 -3.21
C LEU A 387 -14.75 21.08 -4.06
N ASP A 388 -13.56 20.83 -3.51
CA ASP A 388 -12.32 20.86 -4.26
C ASP A 388 -11.37 19.74 -3.82
N GLN A 389 -10.54 19.29 -4.78
CA GLN A 389 -9.54 18.25 -4.56
C GLN A 389 -8.18 18.73 -5.10
N PRO A 390 -7.06 18.46 -4.39
CA PRO A 390 -5.72 18.81 -4.86
C PRO A 390 -5.24 17.83 -5.92
N LEU A 391 -4.87 18.31 -7.10
CA LEU A 391 -4.34 17.49 -8.18
C LEU A 391 -2.97 18.01 -8.64
N PRO A 392 -1.99 17.11 -8.87
CA PRO A 392 -0.70 17.53 -9.39
C PRO A 392 -0.85 17.93 -10.87
N THR A 393 -0.15 18.99 -11.28
CA THR A 393 -0.13 19.41 -12.69
C THR A 393 0.84 18.57 -13.51
N LYS A 394 1.84 17.97 -12.85
CA LYS A 394 2.85 17.06 -13.39
C LYS A 394 3.27 16.06 -12.33
N PRO A 395 3.68 14.84 -12.72
CA PRO A 395 3.51 14.22 -14.04
C PRO A 395 2.04 14.13 -14.46
N ALA A 396 1.80 13.91 -15.77
CA ALA A 396 0.46 13.51 -16.22
C ALA A 396 0.05 12.19 -15.54
N PRO A 397 -1.24 11.94 -15.31
CA PRO A 397 -1.72 10.72 -14.67
C PRO A 397 -1.24 9.48 -15.42
N PHE A 398 -0.79 8.43 -14.70
CA PHE A 398 -0.34 7.19 -15.32
C PHE A 398 -1.50 6.19 -15.58
N ALA A 399 -2.70 6.51 -15.12
CA ALA A 399 -3.94 5.80 -15.46
C ALA A 399 -4.97 6.77 -16.04
N ARG A 400 -5.89 6.28 -16.85
CA ARG A 400 -6.99 7.05 -17.43
C ARG A 400 -7.92 7.59 -16.35
N GLN A 401 -8.45 8.79 -16.51
CA GLN A 401 -9.17 9.54 -15.47
C GLN A 401 -10.69 9.68 -15.72
N LEU A 402 -11.13 9.43 -16.95
CA LEU A 402 -12.51 9.54 -17.39
C LEU A 402 -12.80 8.37 -18.32
N LEU A 403 -13.90 7.68 -18.11
CA LEU A 403 -14.44 6.72 -19.05
C LEU A 403 -15.44 7.44 -19.98
N SER A 404 -15.21 7.37 -21.27
CA SER A 404 -16.09 7.89 -22.32
C SER A 404 -16.55 6.77 -23.25
N GLU A 405 -17.58 7.03 -24.05
CA GLU A 405 -18.19 6.04 -24.93
C GLU A 405 -17.21 5.44 -25.95
N ASP A 406 -16.30 6.25 -26.47
CA ASP A 406 -15.24 5.83 -27.42
C ASP A 406 -14.20 4.89 -26.79
N MET A 407 -14.19 4.79 -25.45
CA MET A 407 -13.32 3.86 -24.71
C MET A 407 -13.98 2.51 -24.43
N LEU A 408 -15.20 2.26 -24.88
CA LEU A 408 -15.86 0.98 -24.68
C LEU A 408 -15.21 -0.13 -25.51
N THR A 409 -15.35 -1.38 -25.05
CA THR A 409 -14.74 -2.54 -25.71
C THR A 409 -15.23 -2.72 -27.16
N ASN A 410 -14.28 -3.04 -28.04
CA ASN A 410 -14.55 -3.47 -29.43
C ASN A 410 -14.19 -4.93 -29.64
N ARG A 411 -14.16 -5.74 -28.58
CA ARG A 411 -13.76 -7.14 -28.62
C ARG A 411 -14.67 -7.98 -29.54
N THR A 412 -15.95 -7.78 -29.42
CA THR A 412 -16.98 -8.29 -30.37
C THR A 412 -18.10 -7.27 -30.51
N PRO A 413 -18.92 -7.30 -31.59
CA PRO A 413 -20.09 -6.45 -31.73
C PRO A 413 -21.09 -6.58 -30.55
N GLU A 414 -21.28 -7.81 -30.05
CA GLU A 414 -22.19 -8.10 -28.94
C GLU A 414 -21.66 -7.53 -27.62
N ALA A 415 -20.35 -7.65 -27.36
CA ALA A 415 -19.70 -7.07 -26.20
C ALA A 415 -19.77 -5.53 -26.22
N HIS A 416 -19.57 -4.93 -27.40
CA HIS A 416 -19.69 -3.47 -27.58
C HIS A 416 -21.12 -3.00 -27.34
N ALA A 417 -22.12 -3.63 -27.95
CA ALA A 417 -23.53 -3.24 -27.78
C ALA A 417 -23.98 -3.35 -26.33
N TRP A 418 -23.56 -4.40 -25.63
CA TRP A 418 -23.82 -4.57 -24.20
C TRP A 418 -23.14 -3.49 -23.35
N ALA A 419 -21.88 -3.20 -23.62
CA ALA A 419 -21.11 -2.19 -22.89
C ALA A 419 -21.74 -0.79 -23.08
N LEU A 420 -22.18 -0.46 -24.30
CA LEU A 420 -22.84 0.79 -24.63
C LEU A 420 -24.19 0.92 -23.91
N GLU A 421 -25.03 -0.12 -23.92
CA GLU A 421 -26.30 -0.14 -23.18
C GLU A 421 -26.09 0.14 -21.68
N LYS A 422 -25.09 -0.53 -21.07
CA LYS A 422 -24.79 -0.35 -19.63
C LYS A 422 -24.22 1.03 -19.34
N PHE A 423 -23.29 1.49 -20.18
CA PHE A 423 -22.62 2.80 -20.01
C PHE A 423 -23.65 3.97 -19.98
N HIS A 424 -24.67 3.94 -20.85
CA HIS A 424 -25.72 4.96 -20.85
C HIS A 424 -26.54 4.99 -19.54
N GLY A 425 -26.52 3.92 -18.75
CA GLY A 425 -27.11 3.87 -17.42
C GLY A 425 -26.24 4.47 -16.33
N PHE A 426 -24.97 4.75 -16.58
CA PHE A 426 -24.01 5.20 -15.56
C PHE A 426 -23.89 6.72 -15.50
N ARG A 427 -23.34 7.22 -14.37
CA ARG A 427 -22.78 8.56 -14.23
C ARG A 427 -21.27 8.45 -14.49
N SER A 428 -20.78 8.98 -15.60
CA SER A 428 -19.36 8.96 -15.98
C SER A 428 -18.88 10.36 -16.30
N GLU A 429 -18.42 11.10 -15.29
CA GLU A 429 -18.06 12.51 -15.36
C GLU A 429 -16.61 12.76 -14.88
N GLY A 430 -15.84 11.69 -14.66
CA GLY A 430 -14.45 11.73 -14.20
C GLY A 430 -14.28 11.41 -12.73
N GLN A 431 -13.15 11.85 -12.17
CA GLN A 431 -12.82 11.62 -10.76
C GLN A 431 -13.73 12.42 -9.82
N PHE A 432 -13.87 11.94 -8.58
CA PHE A 432 -14.49 12.66 -7.47
C PHE A 432 -15.96 13.10 -7.69
N ILE A 433 -16.69 12.34 -8.50
CA ILE A 433 -18.15 12.51 -8.61
C ILE A 433 -18.80 11.72 -7.46
N PRO A 434 -19.53 12.37 -6.54
CA PRO A 434 -20.18 11.69 -5.42
C PRO A 434 -21.15 10.62 -5.90
N PHE A 435 -21.26 9.53 -5.15
CA PHE A 435 -22.20 8.45 -5.47
C PHE A 435 -23.63 8.97 -5.39
N GLY A 436 -24.47 8.56 -6.34
CA GLY A 436 -25.91 8.80 -6.35
C GLY A 436 -26.69 7.61 -5.78
N VAL A 437 -27.97 7.83 -5.50
CA VAL A 437 -28.90 6.78 -5.11
C VAL A 437 -29.54 6.17 -6.36
N GLY A 438 -29.43 4.83 -6.50
CA GLY A 438 -30.11 4.07 -7.55
C GLY A 438 -29.53 4.23 -8.96
N LYS A 439 -28.46 4.99 -9.13
CA LYS A 439 -27.71 5.10 -10.40
C LYS A 439 -26.23 4.94 -10.14
N ASP A 440 -25.60 3.97 -10.82
CA ASP A 440 -24.18 3.68 -10.67
C ASP A 440 -23.32 4.84 -11.15
N THR A 441 -22.32 5.19 -10.37
CA THR A 441 -21.25 6.14 -10.71
C THR A 441 -20.03 5.35 -11.13
N VAL A 442 -19.41 5.74 -12.25
CA VAL A 442 -18.16 5.13 -12.73
C VAL A 442 -16.98 5.61 -11.88
N ILE A 443 -16.18 4.67 -11.43
CA ILE A 443 -14.91 4.87 -10.75
C ILE A 443 -13.79 4.41 -11.70
N PHE A 444 -12.96 5.36 -12.18
CA PHE A 444 -11.93 5.06 -13.17
C PHE A 444 -10.67 5.91 -12.94
N PRO A 445 -9.48 5.27 -12.66
CA PRO A 445 -9.32 3.84 -12.44
C PRO A 445 -10.15 3.35 -11.24
N GLY A 446 -10.46 2.05 -11.21
CA GLY A 446 -11.38 1.47 -10.26
C GLY A 446 -10.85 1.38 -8.83
N TYR A 447 -11.50 0.59 -7.99
CA TYR A 447 -11.17 0.50 -6.56
C TYR A 447 -9.83 -0.19 -6.27
N ASP A 448 -9.36 -1.09 -7.16
CA ASP A 448 -7.98 -1.59 -7.08
C ASP A 448 -6.95 -0.47 -7.34
N GLY A 449 -7.39 0.66 -7.91
CA GLY A 449 -6.57 1.84 -8.13
C GLY A 449 -5.68 1.75 -9.37
N GLY A 450 -5.12 2.89 -9.78
CA GLY A 450 -4.04 2.97 -10.76
C GLY A 450 -2.78 2.34 -10.17
N ALA A 451 -2.30 2.82 -9.01
CA ALA A 451 -1.23 2.17 -8.26
C ALA A 451 -1.79 1.21 -7.20
N GLU A 452 -0.98 0.23 -6.85
CA GLU A 452 -1.24 -0.79 -5.83
C GLU A 452 -0.08 -0.89 -4.84
N TRP A 453 -0.21 -1.77 -3.81
CA TRP A 453 0.74 -1.89 -2.69
C TRP A 453 2.20 -2.13 -3.09
N GLY A 454 2.46 -2.72 -4.25
CA GLY A 454 3.80 -3.03 -4.71
C GLY A 454 4.68 -1.79 -4.86
N GLY A 455 4.05 -0.65 -5.09
CA GLY A 455 4.71 0.63 -5.23
C GLY A 455 5.59 0.74 -6.48
N PRO A 456 6.18 1.91 -6.71
CA PRO A 456 7.10 2.13 -7.81
C PRO A 456 8.53 1.68 -7.47
N ALA A 457 9.33 1.43 -8.51
CA ALA A 457 10.78 1.45 -8.40
C ALA A 457 11.32 2.80 -8.88
N VAL A 458 12.42 3.27 -8.29
CA VAL A 458 13.09 4.49 -8.73
C VAL A 458 14.57 4.22 -8.94
N ASP A 459 15.07 4.56 -10.11
CA ASP A 459 16.49 4.57 -10.39
C ASP A 459 17.11 5.87 -9.80
N PRO A 460 17.92 5.79 -8.75
CA PRO A 460 18.47 6.98 -8.09
C PRO A 460 19.50 7.74 -8.94
N GLU A 461 20.06 7.10 -9.97
CA GLU A 461 21.05 7.72 -10.85
C GLU A 461 20.40 8.65 -11.88
N THR A 462 19.18 8.33 -12.30
CA THR A 462 18.47 9.05 -13.36
C THR A 462 17.21 9.77 -12.85
N ALA A 463 16.76 9.47 -11.65
CA ALA A 463 15.48 9.88 -11.07
C ALA A 463 14.28 9.45 -11.95
N ILE A 464 14.38 8.30 -12.64
CA ILE A 464 13.25 7.72 -13.38
C ILE A 464 12.49 6.80 -12.45
N LEU A 465 11.19 7.05 -12.35
CA LEU A 465 10.23 6.24 -11.61
C LEU A 465 9.55 5.26 -12.56
N TYR A 466 9.52 3.99 -12.17
CA TYR A 466 8.83 2.91 -12.88
C TYR A 466 7.62 2.46 -12.07
N VAL A 467 6.41 2.57 -12.63
CA VAL A 467 5.16 2.23 -11.95
C VAL A 467 4.24 1.46 -12.86
N ASN A 468 3.75 0.32 -12.39
CA ASN A 468 2.67 -0.41 -13.04
C ASN A 468 1.30 0.17 -12.65
N ALA A 469 0.32 0.04 -13.55
CA ALA A 469 -0.99 0.62 -13.34
C ALA A 469 -2.11 -0.30 -13.81
N ASN A 470 -3.21 -0.31 -13.05
CA ASN A 470 -4.49 -0.85 -13.47
C ASN A 470 -5.28 0.19 -14.24
N GLU A 471 -5.89 -0.24 -15.33
CA GLU A 471 -6.71 0.56 -16.25
C GLU A 471 -8.12 -0.03 -16.34
N MET A 472 -8.69 -0.38 -15.17
CA MET A 472 -10.00 -1.04 -15.07
C MET A 472 -11.06 -0.06 -14.60
N ALA A 473 -12.22 -0.05 -15.27
CA ALA A 473 -13.39 0.70 -14.81
C ALA A 473 -14.23 -0.15 -13.86
N TRP A 474 -14.73 0.47 -12.81
CA TRP A 474 -15.67 -0.11 -11.85
C TRP A 474 -16.86 0.83 -11.70
N THR A 475 -17.93 0.35 -11.08
CA THR A 475 -19.09 1.15 -10.73
C THR A 475 -19.51 0.91 -9.28
N GLY A 476 -20.29 1.85 -8.74
CA GLY A 476 -20.94 1.74 -7.45
C GLY A 476 -22.02 2.79 -7.29
N ALA A 477 -22.93 2.56 -6.36
CA ALA A 477 -24.02 3.46 -6.02
C ALA A 477 -24.33 3.39 -4.52
N LEU A 478 -25.20 4.26 -4.06
CA LEU A 478 -25.81 4.18 -2.74
C LEU A 478 -27.25 3.68 -2.84
N ALA A 479 -27.67 2.94 -1.83
CA ALA A 479 -29.06 2.54 -1.61
C ALA A 479 -29.50 3.01 -0.22
N PRO A 480 -30.80 3.41 -0.03
CA PRO A 480 -31.30 3.74 1.29
C PRO A 480 -31.16 2.55 2.24
N ASP A 481 -30.77 2.82 3.48
CA ASP A 481 -30.91 1.83 4.55
C ASP A 481 -32.39 1.69 4.90
N ASN A 482 -32.96 0.53 4.61
CA ASN A 482 -34.37 0.26 4.79
C ASN A 482 -34.74 -0.06 6.26
N GLY A 483 -33.86 0.19 7.21
CA GLY A 483 -34.09 -0.09 8.64
C GLY A 483 -34.25 -1.57 8.94
N GLU A 484 -33.69 -2.44 8.12
CA GLU A 484 -33.65 -3.89 8.37
C GLU A 484 -32.96 -4.18 9.72
N ASN A 485 -33.47 -5.14 10.43
CA ASN A 485 -32.96 -5.53 11.74
C ASN A 485 -32.34 -6.94 11.72
N GLY A 486 -31.53 -7.25 12.75
CA GLY A 486 -31.00 -8.56 12.95
C GLY A 486 -29.90 -8.96 11.97
N ALA A 487 -29.84 -10.23 11.62
CA ALA A 487 -28.76 -10.79 10.80
C ALA A 487 -28.70 -10.20 9.37
N LYS A 488 -29.82 -9.81 8.79
CA LYS A 488 -29.88 -9.15 7.48
C LYS A 488 -29.26 -7.76 7.54
N ALA A 489 -29.56 -6.98 8.58
CA ALA A 489 -28.96 -5.67 8.79
C ALA A 489 -27.44 -5.78 8.96
N LEU A 490 -26.99 -6.78 9.75
CA LEU A 490 -25.57 -7.06 9.93
C LEU A 490 -24.90 -7.41 8.59
N TYR A 491 -25.55 -8.23 7.75
CA TYR A 491 -25.08 -8.52 6.40
C TYR A 491 -24.96 -7.25 5.56
N LEU A 492 -26.02 -6.43 5.54
CA LEU A 492 -26.07 -5.22 4.73
C LEU A 492 -24.99 -4.21 5.15
N SER A 493 -24.76 -4.05 6.45
CA SER A 493 -23.77 -3.09 6.96
C SER A 493 -22.32 -3.55 6.84
N GLN A 494 -22.05 -4.86 6.89
CA GLN A 494 -20.68 -5.40 7.00
C GLN A 494 -20.23 -6.20 5.77
N CYS A 495 -21.13 -6.80 5.02
CA CYS A 495 -20.79 -7.75 3.97
C CYS A 495 -21.17 -7.27 2.57
N SER A 496 -22.27 -6.50 2.48
CA SER A 496 -22.82 -6.06 1.19
C SER A 496 -21.88 -5.17 0.39
N VAL A 497 -21.00 -4.44 1.07
CA VAL A 497 -19.92 -3.65 0.48
C VAL A 497 -19.12 -4.45 -0.56
N CYS A 498 -18.79 -5.71 -0.26
CA CYS A 498 -18.05 -6.58 -1.16
C CYS A 498 -18.94 -7.57 -1.92
N HIS A 499 -19.98 -8.09 -1.25
CA HIS A 499 -20.81 -9.16 -1.81
C HIS A 499 -22.11 -8.68 -2.45
N GLY A 500 -22.38 -7.38 -2.42
CA GLY A 500 -23.59 -6.77 -2.93
C GLY A 500 -24.83 -7.06 -2.07
N GLU A 501 -25.85 -6.19 -2.13
CA GLU A 501 -27.10 -6.35 -1.40
C GLU A 501 -27.81 -7.68 -1.75
N LYS A 502 -27.73 -8.09 -3.02
CA LYS A 502 -28.33 -9.33 -3.52
C LYS A 502 -27.43 -10.56 -3.36
N MET A 503 -26.32 -10.47 -2.63
CA MET A 503 -25.36 -11.53 -2.43
C MET A 503 -24.67 -12.05 -3.71
N THR A 504 -24.80 -11.35 -4.83
CA THR A 504 -24.25 -11.81 -6.12
C THR A 504 -22.76 -11.62 -6.21
N GLY A 505 -22.18 -10.74 -5.39
CA GLY A 505 -20.80 -10.34 -5.51
C GLY A 505 -20.50 -9.67 -6.86
N SER A 506 -19.22 -9.62 -7.18
CA SER A 506 -18.69 -9.21 -8.49
C SER A 506 -17.60 -10.24 -8.91
N PRO A 507 -18.01 -11.47 -9.27
CA PRO A 507 -17.03 -12.46 -9.71
C PRO A 507 -16.26 -11.99 -10.95
N PRO A 508 -14.99 -12.36 -11.07
CA PRO A 508 -14.25 -13.29 -10.19
C PRO A 508 -13.65 -12.63 -8.94
N ALA A 509 -13.64 -11.30 -8.83
CA ALA A 509 -12.98 -10.59 -7.74
C ALA A 509 -13.65 -10.79 -6.37
N MET A 510 -14.99 -10.68 -6.34
CA MET A 510 -15.80 -10.85 -5.14
C MET A 510 -16.76 -12.02 -5.35
N PRO A 511 -16.61 -13.15 -4.63
CA PRO A 511 -17.42 -14.33 -4.86
C PRO A 511 -18.89 -14.10 -4.53
N SER A 512 -19.79 -14.69 -5.32
CA SER A 512 -21.20 -14.75 -4.99
C SER A 512 -21.44 -15.60 -3.73
N LEU A 513 -22.28 -15.10 -2.84
CA LEU A 513 -22.75 -15.82 -1.65
C LEU A 513 -24.13 -16.47 -1.88
N VAL A 514 -24.74 -16.25 -3.05
CA VAL A 514 -25.99 -16.95 -3.40
C VAL A 514 -25.79 -18.46 -3.31
N GLY A 515 -26.58 -19.13 -2.47
CA GLY A 515 -26.47 -20.57 -2.24
C GLY A 515 -25.14 -21.02 -1.64
N VAL A 516 -24.46 -20.16 -0.86
CA VAL A 516 -23.17 -20.49 -0.23
C VAL A 516 -23.27 -21.69 0.70
N GLY A 517 -24.40 -21.92 1.37
CA GLY A 517 -24.66 -23.10 2.21
C GLY A 517 -24.62 -24.44 1.47
N ASN A 518 -24.83 -24.43 0.14
CA ASN A 518 -24.68 -25.64 -0.69
C ASN A 518 -23.20 -25.95 -1.05
N ARG A 519 -22.30 -24.99 -0.86
CA ARG A 519 -20.88 -25.10 -1.21
C ARG A 519 -19.96 -25.23 -0.01
N LEU A 520 -20.35 -24.66 1.12
CA LEU A 520 -19.57 -24.63 2.36
C LEU A 520 -20.44 -24.99 3.54
N SER A 521 -19.88 -25.72 4.51
CA SER A 521 -20.57 -25.98 5.76
C SER A 521 -20.71 -24.70 6.61
N PRO A 522 -21.72 -24.60 7.50
CA PRO A 522 -21.90 -23.48 8.41
C PRO A 522 -20.63 -23.15 9.22
N GLN A 523 -19.91 -24.17 9.67
CA GLN A 523 -18.65 -24.00 10.41
C GLN A 523 -17.55 -23.36 9.55
N LYS A 524 -17.44 -23.73 8.27
CA LYS A 524 -16.48 -23.10 7.33
C LYS A 524 -16.87 -21.68 7.01
N ILE A 525 -18.17 -21.38 6.86
CA ILE A 525 -18.67 -20.02 6.65
C ILE A 525 -18.32 -19.17 7.87
N GLY A 526 -18.66 -19.59 9.08
CA GLY A 526 -18.36 -18.88 10.32
C GLY A 526 -16.87 -18.65 10.53
N ALA A 527 -16.04 -19.66 10.29
CA ALA A 527 -14.59 -19.52 10.37
C ALA A 527 -14.03 -18.52 9.34
N THR A 528 -14.61 -18.48 8.12
CA THR A 528 -14.21 -17.53 7.09
C THR A 528 -14.60 -16.10 7.47
N ILE A 529 -15.77 -15.90 8.05
CA ILE A 529 -16.20 -14.57 8.54
C ILE A 529 -15.27 -14.13 9.67
N LYS A 530 -15.07 -14.95 10.68
CA LYS A 530 -14.28 -14.61 11.88
C LYS A 530 -12.81 -14.31 11.57
N ASN A 531 -12.21 -15.08 10.66
CA ASN A 531 -10.78 -15.00 10.38
C ASN A 531 -10.44 -14.27 9.07
N GLY A 532 -11.43 -13.97 8.25
CA GLY A 532 -11.21 -13.44 6.90
C GLY A 532 -10.62 -14.48 5.94
N LYS A 533 -10.45 -14.11 4.69
CA LYS A 533 -9.75 -14.92 3.67
C LYS A 533 -9.32 -14.06 2.47
N GLY A 534 -8.04 -13.97 2.20
CA GLY A 534 -7.52 -13.19 1.09
C GLY A 534 -7.90 -11.71 1.19
N ARG A 535 -8.71 -11.19 0.28
CA ARG A 535 -9.21 -9.81 0.31
C ARG A 535 -10.27 -9.56 1.39
N MET A 536 -11.01 -10.59 1.77
CA MET A 536 -12.05 -10.49 2.81
C MET A 536 -11.42 -10.22 4.17
N PRO A 537 -11.74 -9.12 4.86
CA PRO A 537 -11.22 -8.83 6.18
C PRO A 537 -11.71 -9.85 7.22
N ALA A 538 -11.03 -9.90 8.34
CA ALA A 538 -11.48 -10.66 9.50
C ALA A 538 -12.50 -9.85 10.32
N PHE A 539 -13.65 -10.45 10.64
CA PHE A 539 -14.66 -9.86 11.51
C PHE A 539 -14.57 -10.53 12.91
N ALA A 540 -13.37 -10.43 13.50
CA ALA A 540 -13.08 -11.06 14.81
C ALA A 540 -13.87 -10.43 15.96
N ASN A 541 -14.37 -9.20 15.75
CA ASN A 541 -15.20 -8.44 16.69
C ASN A 541 -16.66 -8.94 16.79
N PHE A 542 -17.13 -9.82 15.91
CA PHE A 542 -18.47 -10.39 16.04
C PHE A 542 -18.52 -11.35 17.22
N ASP A 543 -19.48 -11.17 18.11
CA ASP A 543 -19.79 -12.14 19.12
C ASP A 543 -20.40 -13.42 18.51
N ASP A 544 -20.47 -14.50 19.30
CA ASP A 544 -20.95 -15.78 18.81
C ASP A 544 -22.43 -15.73 18.38
N GLY A 545 -23.25 -14.85 18.97
CA GLY A 545 -24.65 -14.64 18.60
C GLY A 545 -24.76 -13.98 17.23
N GLN A 546 -24.02 -12.91 17.00
CA GLN A 546 -23.93 -12.21 15.71
C GLN A 546 -23.41 -13.15 14.61
N LEU A 547 -22.32 -13.87 14.89
CA LEU A 547 -21.71 -14.79 13.95
C LEU A 547 -22.67 -15.91 13.55
N ASN A 548 -23.30 -16.55 14.51
CA ASN A 548 -24.25 -17.65 14.25
C ASN A 548 -25.48 -17.17 13.50
N ALA A 549 -26.04 -16.01 13.88
CA ALA A 549 -27.20 -15.43 13.19
C ALA A 549 -26.86 -15.08 11.72
N LEU A 550 -25.68 -14.51 11.48
CA LEU A 550 -25.22 -14.19 10.12
C LEU A 550 -24.99 -15.47 9.29
N VAL A 551 -24.39 -16.51 9.86
CA VAL A 551 -24.21 -17.80 9.19
C VAL A 551 -25.58 -18.41 8.84
N ASP A 552 -26.52 -18.42 9.78
CA ASP A 552 -27.90 -18.91 9.54
C ASP A 552 -28.59 -18.13 8.41
N PHE A 553 -28.43 -16.81 8.38
CA PHE A 553 -28.97 -15.97 7.34
C PHE A 553 -28.36 -16.30 5.96
N LEU A 554 -27.05 -16.44 5.87
CA LEU A 554 -26.36 -16.78 4.62
C LEU A 554 -26.73 -18.17 4.08
N VAL A 555 -27.05 -19.10 4.96
CA VAL A 555 -27.41 -20.48 4.59
C VAL A 555 -28.90 -20.59 4.26
N SER A 556 -29.77 -19.98 5.04
CA SER A 556 -31.22 -20.19 4.97
C SER A 556 -32.00 -19.01 4.34
N GLY A 557 -31.38 -17.82 4.23
CA GLY A 557 -32.05 -16.58 3.84
C GLY A 557 -32.97 -15.98 4.92
N LYS A 558 -33.05 -16.60 6.11
CA LYS A 558 -33.92 -16.15 7.21
C LYS A 558 -33.14 -15.27 8.17
N SER A 559 -33.55 -14.00 8.32
CA SER A 559 -32.99 -13.08 9.32
C SER A 559 -33.56 -13.40 10.71
N LYS A 560 -32.67 -13.55 11.68
CA LYS A 560 -33.01 -13.60 13.12
C LYS A 560 -32.73 -12.23 13.74
N GLU A 561 -33.56 -11.82 14.68
CA GLU A 561 -33.26 -10.64 15.49
C GLU A 561 -31.99 -10.86 16.29
N LEU A 562 -31.19 -9.80 16.39
CA LEU A 562 -29.99 -9.77 17.21
C LEU A 562 -30.26 -8.89 18.44
N PRO A 563 -29.75 -9.28 19.62
CA PRO A 563 -29.81 -8.39 20.77
C PRO A 563 -29.10 -7.08 20.41
N SER A 564 -29.71 -5.95 20.77
CA SER A 564 -29.09 -4.63 20.62
C SER A 564 -27.86 -4.56 21.52
N SER A 565 -26.67 -4.78 20.97
CA SER A 565 -25.40 -4.61 21.66
C SER A 565 -24.78 -3.30 21.20
N GLU A 566 -24.74 -2.32 22.11
CA GLU A 566 -24.13 -0.98 22.00
C GLU A 566 -24.91 0.06 21.16
N PRO A 567 -24.67 1.36 21.41
CA PRO A 567 -25.31 2.41 20.63
C PRO A 567 -24.94 2.16 19.16
N PRO A 568 -25.94 2.20 18.26
CA PRO A 568 -25.68 2.03 16.84
C PRO A 568 -24.61 3.03 16.40
N ALA A 569 -23.75 2.61 15.46
CA ALA A 569 -22.95 3.56 14.70
C ALA A 569 -23.84 4.74 14.28
N PRO A 570 -23.32 5.98 14.25
CA PRO A 570 -24.12 7.14 13.88
C PRO A 570 -25.00 6.83 12.68
N ASP A 571 -26.27 7.21 12.77
CA ASP A 571 -27.40 6.87 11.87
C ASP A 571 -26.97 6.94 10.38
N MET A 572 -26.56 5.81 9.81
CA MET A 572 -26.12 5.68 8.43
C MET A 572 -27.33 5.44 7.55
N LYS A 573 -27.81 6.49 6.89
CA LYS A 573 -29.05 6.44 6.09
C LYS A 573 -28.90 5.74 4.74
N TYR A 574 -27.66 5.54 4.29
CA TYR A 574 -27.38 4.94 3.01
C TYR A 574 -26.26 3.90 3.14
N GLN A 575 -26.33 2.89 2.30
CA GLN A 575 -25.40 1.80 2.20
C GLN A 575 -24.81 1.74 0.79
N PHE A 576 -23.56 1.32 0.66
CA PHE A 576 -22.93 1.10 -0.63
C PHE A 576 -23.45 -0.18 -1.29
N THR A 577 -23.79 -0.13 -2.58
CA THR A 577 -24.37 -1.27 -3.32
C THR A 577 -23.35 -2.36 -3.63
N GLY A 578 -22.06 -2.09 -3.46
CA GLY A 578 -20.95 -3.03 -3.66
C GLY A 578 -20.00 -2.63 -4.77
N TYR A 579 -18.88 -3.34 -4.79
CA TYR A 579 -17.83 -3.19 -5.81
C TYR A 579 -18.23 -3.93 -7.08
N HIS A 580 -18.44 -3.22 -8.19
CA HIS A 580 -18.83 -3.81 -9.46
C HIS A 580 -17.81 -3.50 -10.55
N LYS A 581 -17.04 -4.51 -10.98
CA LYS A 581 -16.20 -4.38 -12.16
C LYS A 581 -17.08 -4.20 -13.40
N PHE A 582 -16.72 -3.26 -14.26
CA PHE A 582 -17.40 -3.09 -15.55
C PHE A 582 -16.83 -4.12 -16.54
N LEU A 583 -17.44 -5.32 -16.54
CA LEU A 583 -17.07 -6.45 -17.40
C LEU A 583 -18.20 -6.73 -18.39
N ASP A 584 -17.83 -7.28 -19.57
CA ASP A 584 -18.80 -7.77 -20.54
C ASP A 584 -19.41 -9.13 -20.12
N GLN A 585 -20.31 -9.68 -20.95
CA GLN A 585 -21.02 -10.93 -20.64
C GLN A 585 -20.10 -12.16 -20.55
N GLU A 586 -18.90 -12.10 -21.15
CA GLU A 586 -17.90 -13.16 -21.07
C GLU A 586 -16.92 -12.97 -19.89
N GLY A 587 -17.04 -11.85 -19.16
CA GLY A 587 -16.22 -11.53 -17.99
C GLY A 587 -14.90 -10.86 -18.31
N TYR A 588 -14.73 -10.29 -19.50
CA TYR A 588 -13.61 -9.43 -19.84
C TYR A 588 -13.94 -7.95 -19.61
N PRO A 589 -12.93 -7.08 -19.49
CA PRO A 589 -13.19 -5.65 -19.30
C PRO A 589 -14.08 -5.10 -20.43
N ALA A 590 -15.17 -4.42 -20.05
CA ALA A 590 -16.10 -3.82 -21.00
C ALA A 590 -15.57 -2.50 -21.61
N ILE A 591 -14.30 -2.25 -21.44
CA ILE A 591 -13.56 -1.10 -22.00
C ILE A 591 -12.48 -1.57 -22.95
N ALA A 592 -12.07 -0.70 -23.87
CA ALA A 592 -10.96 -0.97 -24.78
C ALA A 592 -9.61 -1.02 -24.03
N PRO A 593 -8.67 -1.89 -24.45
CA PRO A 593 -7.31 -1.88 -23.91
C PRO A 593 -6.64 -0.50 -24.02
N PRO A 594 -5.57 -0.24 -23.23
CA PRO A 594 -4.91 -1.17 -22.30
C PRO A 594 -5.68 -1.39 -21.01
N TRP A 595 -5.62 -2.60 -20.45
CA TRP A 595 -6.20 -2.93 -19.16
C TRP A 595 -5.19 -2.94 -18.02
N GLY A 596 -3.91 -2.85 -18.37
CA GLY A 596 -2.79 -2.69 -17.47
C GLY A 596 -1.57 -2.16 -18.20
N THR A 597 -0.76 -1.33 -17.53
CA THR A 597 0.42 -0.69 -18.11
C THR A 597 1.61 -0.72 -17.18
N LEU A 598 2.82 -0.54 -17.74
CA LEU A 598 4.04 -0.19 -17.03
C LEU A 598 4.55 1.13 -17.60
N ASN A 599 4.87 2.06 -16.72
CA ASN A 599 5.18 3.45 -17.05
C ASN A 599 6.56 3.83 -16.50
N ALA A 600 7.36 4.54 -17.29
CA ALA A 600 8.59 5.18 -16.84
C ALA A 600 8.43 6.70 -16.91
N ILE A 601 8.63 7.36 -15.78
CA ILE A 601 8.39 8.79 -15.59
C ILE A 601 9.66 9.44 -15.04
N ASN A 602 10.16 10.48 -15.70
CA ASN A 602 11.30 11.24 -15.24
C ASN A 602 10.85 12.25 -14.16
N LEU A 603 11.24 12.01 -12.91
CA LEU A 603 10.87 12.88 -11.79
C LEU A 603 11.57 14.25 -11.82
N ASN A 604 12.66 14.42 -12.59
CA ASN A 604 13.28 15.73 -12.78
C ASN A 604 12.41 16.67 -13.61
N THR A 605 11.69 16.14 -14.61
CA THR A 605 10.91 16.93 -15.57
C THR A 605 9.41 16.77 -15.43
N GLY A 606 8.95 15.64 -14.88
CA GLY A 606 7.57 15.22 -14.84
C GLY A 606 7.06 14.67 -16.18
N GLU A 607 7.96 14.33 -17.11
CA GLU A 607 7.60 13.81 -18.44
C GLU A 607 7.75 12.29 -18.49
N TYR A 608 6.95 11.65 -19.34
CA TYR A 608 7.10 10.21 -19.61
C TYR A 608 8.37 9.95 -20.41
N VAL A 609 9.08 8.89 -20.03
CA VAL A 609 10.15 8.31 -20.85
C VAL A 609 9.55 7.30 -21.81
N TRP A 610 8.69 6.40 -21.29
CA TRP A 610 7.92 5.44 -22.07
C TRP A 610 6.71 4.94 -21.27
N LYS A 611 5.72 4.39 -21.99
CA LYS A 611 4.55 3.69 -21.44
C LYS A 611 4.28 2.47 -22.32
N ILE A 612 4.12 1.29 -21.71
CA ILE A 612 3.85 0.01 -22.40
C ILE A 612 2.70 -0.72 -21.72
N ASN A 613 2.06 -1.61 -22.45
CA ASN A 613 1.06 -2.52 -21.90
C ASN A 613 1.75 -3.61 -21.06
N LEU A 614 1.15 -4.01 -19.95
CA LEU A 614 1.67 -5.03 -19.03
C LEU A 614 0.65 -6.15 -18.84
N GLY A 615 1.07 -7.37 -19.19
CA GLY A 615 0.24 -8.57 -19.13
C GLY A 615 -0.64 -8.77 -20.35
N GLU A 616 -1.25 -9.93 -20.44
CA GLU A 616 -2.27 -10.28 -21.43
C GLU A 616 -3.18 -11.42 -20.92
N TYR A 617 -4.33 -11.58 -21.54
CA TYR A 617 -5.16 -12.77 -21.35
C TYR A 617 -4.74 -13.81 -22.38
N PRO A 618 -4.17 -14.97 -21.97
CA PRO A 618 -3.63 -15.96 -22.90
C PRO A 618 -4.67 -16.48 -23.90
N GLU A 619 -5.92 -16.64 -23.46
CA GLU A 619 -7.03 -17.10 -24.30
C GLU A 619 -7.47 -16.06 -25.36
N LEU A 620 -7.35 -14.77 -25.06
CA LEU A 620 -7.60 -13.70 -26.04
C LEU A 620 -6.43 -13.57 -27.00
N ALA A 621 -5.21 -13.69 -26.51
CA ALA A 621 -4.00 -13.67 -27.34
C ALA A 621 -3.99 -14.83 -28.35
N ALA A 622 -4.45 -16.02 -27.96
CA ALA A 622 -4.64 -17.18 -28.85
C ALA A 622 -5.68 -16.92 -29.94
N LYS A 623 -6.67 -16.05 -29.69
CA LYS A 623 -7.69 -15.61 -30.67
C LYS A 623 -7.26 -14.38 -31.49
N GLY A 624 -6.01 -13.89 -31.31
CA GLY A 624 -5.44 -12.77 -32.06
C GLY A 624 -5.49 -11.42 -31.36
N LEU A 625 -6.17 -11.28 -30.21
CA LEU A 625 -6.19 -10.06 -29.41
C LEU A 625 -5.02 -10.08 -28.41
N LYS A 626 -3.86 -9.61 -28.87
CA LYS A 626 -2.60 -9.61 -28.14
C LYS A 626 -2.31 -8.26 -27.48
N ASN A 627 -1.38 -8.26 -26.52
CA ASN A 627 -0.83 -7.05 -25.90
C ASN A 627 -1.93 -6.14 -25.31
N THR A 628 -2.91 -6.73 -24.66
CA THR A 628 -4.04 -5.99 -24.08
C THR A 628 -3.71 -5.31 -22.75
N GLY A 629 -2.64 -5.73 -22.08
CA GLY A 629 -2.50 -5.52 -20.66
C GLY A 629 -3.50 -6.35 -19.86
N THR A 630 -3.28 -6.46 -18.56
CA THR A 630 -4.25 -7.04 -17.61
C THR A 630 -4.18 -6.31 -16.28
N GLU A 631 -5.13 -6.61 -15.40
CA GLU A 631 -4.97 -6.28 -13.99
C GLU A 631 -3.63 -6.79 -13.47
N ASN A 632 -2.97 -5.95 -12.69
CA ASN A 632 -1.63 -6.22 -12.20
C ASN A 632 -1.45 -5.70 -10.77
N TYR A 633 -0.67 -6.42 -9.98
CA TYR A 633 -0.43 -6.19 -8.56
C TYR A 633 1.04 -6.45 -8.25
N GLY A 634 1.52 -5.99 -7.09
CA GLY A 634 2.95 -6.00 -6.83
C GLY A 634 3.65 -4.83 -7.52
N GLY A 635 4.96 -4.81 -7.51
CA GLY A 635 5.73 -3.70 -8.08
C GLY A 635 6.96 -4.16 -8.83
N PRO A 636 7.63 -3.25 -9.54
CA PRO A 636 8.89 -3.52 -10.21
C PRO A 636 10.09 -3.45 -9.27
N VAL A 637 11.21 -3.99 -9.75
CA VAL A 637 12.57 -3.76 -9.23
C VAL A 637 13.45 -3.30 -10.38
N VAL A 638 14.21 -2.23 -10.19
CA VAL A 638 15.14 -1.70 -11.18
C VAL A 638 16.60 -1.94 -10.77
N THR A 639 17.48 -2.21 -11.72
CA THR A 639 18.89 -2.52 -11.46
C THR A 639 19.86 -1.65 -12.25
N ALA A 640 21.08 -1.48 -11.73
CA ALA A 640 22.17 -0.84 -12.45
C ALA A 640 22.54 -1.57 -13.75
N GLY A 641 22.23 -2.89 -13.86
CA GLY A 641 22.37 -3.68 -15.08
C GLY A 641 21.46 -3.23 -16.25
N GLY A 642 20.67 -2.19 -16.06
CA GLY A 642 19.82 -1.61 -17.10
C GLY A 642 18.45 -2.28 -17.26
N LEU A 643 17.97 -3.00 -16.25
CA LEU A 643 16.78 -3.84 -16.30
C LEU A 643 15.72 -3.40 -15.30
N VAL A 644 14.43 -3.57 -15.69
CA VAL A 644 13.28 -3.51 -14.81
C VAL A 644 12.66 -4.91 -14.76
N PHE A 645 12.68 -5.55 -13.59
CA PHE A 645 12.04 -6.85 -13.36
C PHE A 645 10.67 -6.66 -12.75
N ILE A 646 9.65 -7.37 -13.28
CA ILE A 646 8.29 -7.33 -12.75
C ILE A 646 7.54 -8.62 -13.07
N GLY A 647 6.78 -9.14 -12.09
CA GLY A 647 5.76 -10.15 -12.29
C GLY A 647 4.41 -9.49 -12.51
N ALA A 648 3.77 -9.14 -11.44
CA ALA A 648 2.54 -8.37 -11.29
C ALA A 648 1.28 -8.98 -11.94
N SER A 649 1.35 -9.49 -13.18
CA SER A 649 0.19 -10.03 -13.91
C SER A 649 -0.20 -11.43 -13.41
N ASP A 650 -1.49 -11.62 -13.11
CA ASP A 650 -2.02 -12.87 -12.52
C ASP A 650 -2.41 -13.89 -13.62
N PHE A 651 -2.98 -13.42 -14.73
CA PHE A 651 -3.56 -14.28 -15.76
C PHE A 651 -2.53 -14.99 -16.62
N ASP A 652 -1.48 -14.31 -17.06
CA ASP A 652 -0.43 -14.90 -17.91
C ASP A 652 0.70 -15.56 -17.11
N LYS A 653 0.77 -15.31 -15.82
CA LYS A 653 1.77 -15.87 -14.89
C LYS A 653 3.22 -15.64 -15.35
N LYS A 654 3.48 -14.50 -15.99
CA LYS A 654 4.80 -14.19 -16.53
C LYS A 654 5.64 -13.35 -15.57
N PHE A 655 6.90 -13.68 -15.46
CA PHE A 655 7.92 -12.84 -14.86
C PHE A 655 8.78 -12.27 -15.97
N ARG A 656 8.96 -10.95 -16.01
CA ARG A 656 9.54 -10.24 -17.15
C ARG A 656 10.71 -9.36 -16.75
N ALA A 657 11.65 -9.17 -17.68
CA ALA A 657 12.68 -8.16 -17.62
C ALA A 657 12.58 -7.24 -18.84
N PHE A 658 12.43 -5.95 -18.57
CA PHE A 658 12.39 -4.90 -19.58
C PHE A 658 13.67 -4.08 -19.57
N ASP A 659 14.05 -3.52 -20.70
CA ASP A 659 15.08 -2.48 -20.79
C ASP A 659 14.58 -1.22 -20.06
N LYS A 660 15.34 -0.74 -19.06
CA LYS A 660 14.90 0.41 -18.25
C LYS A 660 14.81 1.72 -19.03
N ALA A 661 15.54 1.84 -20.15
CA ALA A 661 15.58 3.07 -20.96
C ALA A 661 14.49 3.12 -22.03
N THR A 662 14.06 1.96 -22.56
CA THR A 662 13.16 1.89 -23.73
C THR A 662 11.82 1.21 -23.45
N GLY A 663 11.71 0.42 -22.37
CA GLY A 663 10.54 -0.44 -22.12
C GLY A 663 10.49 -1.71 -23.00
N GLU A 664 11.55 -2.01 -23.78
CA GLU A 664 11.61 -3.22 -24.59
C GLU A 664 11.62 -4.47 -23.71
N LEU A 665 10.79 -5.47 -24.02
CA LEU A 665 10.82 -6.77 -23.37
C LEU A 665 12.07 -7.55 -23.80
N LEU A 666 12.99 -7.78 -22.87
CA LEU A 666 14.25 -8.49 -23.14
C LEU A 666 14.21 -9.97 -22.75
N TRP A 667 13.39 -10.33 -21.76
CA TRP A 667 13.29 -11.70 -21.26
C TRP A 667 11.97 -11.90 -20.52
N GLU A 668 11.43 -13.12 -20.60
CA GLU A 668 10.31 -13.57 -19.77
C GLU A 668 10.41 -15.04 -19.41
N ALA A 669 9.81 -15.41 -18.27
CA ALA A 669 9.62 -16.79 -17.83
C ALA A 669 8.21 -17.00 -17.30
N THR A 670 7.69 -18.20 -17.46
CA THR A 670 6.39 -18.59 -16.88
C THR A 670 6.59 -19.09 -15.45
N LEU A 671 5.86 -18.53 -14.51
CA LEU A 671 5.83 -18.94 -13.13
C LEU A 671 4.77 -20.02 -12.89
N PRO A 672 4.89 -20.83 -11.80
CA PRO A 672 3.86 -21.81 -11.46
C PRO A 672 2.49 -21.16 -11.18
N PHE A 673 2.50 -19.98 -10.57
CA PHE A 673 1.33 -19.15 -10.23
C PHE A 673 1.59 -17.70 -10.59
N GLY A 674 0.57 -16.83 -10.55
CA GLY A 674 0.75 -15.39 -10.76
C GLY A 674 1.75 -14.79 -9.78
N GLY A 675 2.67 -13.96 -10.29
CA GLY A 675 3.73 -13.33 -9.50
C GLY A 675 3.30 -12.00 -8.92
N ASN A 676 2.31 -11.99 -8.04
CA ASN A 676 1.72 -10.77 -7.45
C ASN A 676 2.57 -10.10 -6.37
N ALA A 677 3.75 -10.61 -6.07
CA ALA A 677 4.70 -10.00 -5.14
C ALA A 677 5.69 -9.09 -5.87
N THR A 678 6.25 -8.12 -5.18
CA THR A 678 7.41 -7.37 -5.66
C THR A 678 8.65 -8.26 -5.58
N PRO A 679 9.47 -8.36 -6.65
CA PRO A 679 10.70 -9.15 -6.63
C PRO A 679 11.75 -8.58 -5.66
N ALA A 680 12.77 -9.39 -5.37
CA ALA A 680 14.00 -8.98 -4.71
C ALA A 680 15.23 -9.42 -5.51
N THR A 681 16.34 -8.68 -5.41
CA THR A 681 17.58 -9.06 -6.07
C THR A 681 18.78 -8.90 -5.14
N TYR A 682 19.68 -9.87 -5.14
CA TYR A 682 20.80 -9.96 -4.23
C TYR A 682 21.96 -10.73 -4.88
N ALA A 683 23.15 -10.72 -4.25
CA ALA A 683 24.30 -11.47 -4.73
C ALA A 683 24.94 -12.32 -3.62
N ILE A 684 25.18 -13.60 -3.90
CA ILE A 684 25.85 -14.55 -3.02
C ILE A 684 27.06 -15.13 -3.75
N HIS A 685 28.23 -15.06 -3.11
CA HIS A 685 29.49 -15.56 -3.69
C HIS A 685 29.77 -15.05 -5.12
N GLY A 686 29.47 -13.76 -5.36
CA GLY A 686 29.66 -13.12 -6.67
C GLY A 686 28.61 -13.47 -7.73
N ARG A 687 27.59 -14.27 -7.41
CA ARG A 687 26.49 -14.61 -8.31
C ARG A 687 25.23 -13.84 -7.94
N GLN A 688 24.68 -13.09 -8.90
CA GLN A 688 23.42 -12.36 -8.73
C GLN A 688 22.20 -13.27 -8.93
N PHE A 689 21.21 -13.07 -8.05
CA PHE A 689 19.90 -13.73 -8.11
C PHE A 689 18.78 -12.68 -8.19
N VAL A 690 17.70 -13.02 -8.87
CA VAL A 690 16.43 -12.31 -8.81
C VAL A 690 15.37 -13.29 -8.36
N VAL A 691 14.68 -13.02 -7.26
CA VAL A 691 13.69 -13.92 -6.66
C VAL A 691 12.32 -13.27 -6.64
N ILE A 692 11.28 -14.05 -6.89
CA ILE A 692 9.89 -13.64 -6.79
C ILE A 692 9.05 -14.70 -6.08
N ALA A 693 8.11 -14.27 -5.25
CA ALA A 693 7.08 -15.13 -4.70
C ALA A 693 5.90 -15.22 -5.69
N ALA A 694 5.58 -16.43 -6.11
CA ALA A 694 4.50 -16.75 -7.03
C ALA A 694 3.36 -17.42 -6.25
N GLY A 695 2.27 -16.69 -6.05
CA GLY A 695 1.13 -17.15 -5.24
C GLY A 695 -0.19 -17.15 -6.00
N GLY A 696 -0.38 -16.33 -7.02
CA GLY A 696 -1.65 -16.17 -7.73
C GLY A 696 -2.82 -15.82 -6.81
N GLY A 697 -4.01 -16.25 -7.16
CA GLY A 697 -5.18 -16.23 -6.27
C GLY A 697 -5.84 -14.85 -6.09
N LYS A 698 -5.52 -13.87 -6.91
CA LYS A 698 -6.20 -12.58 -6.94
C LYS A 698 -7.56 -12.68 -7.63
N ASP A 699 -7.69 -13.61 -8.55
CA ASP A 699 -8.90 -13.93 -9.28
C ASP A 699 -9.34 -15.36 -8.99
N LEU A 700 -10.65 -15.64 -8.94
CA LEU A 700 -11.18 -16.99 -8.67
C LEU A 700 -10.84 -18.00 -9.78
N LYS A 701 -10.58 -17.53 -11.01
CA LYS A 701 -10.16 -18.35 -12.13
C LYS A 701 -8.66 -18.64 -12.12
N SER A 702 -7.87 -17.87 -11.35
CA SER A 702 -6.42 -18.02 -11.25
C SER A 702 -6.05 -19.04 -10.17
N PRO A 703 -5.24 -20.05 -10.47
CA PRO A 703 -4.79 -21.01 -9.47
C PRO A 703 -3.92 -20.30 -8.42
N SER A 704 -4.02 -20.74 -7.17
CA SER A 704 -3.24 -20.22 -6.05
C SER A 704 -2.31 -21.26 -5.46
N GLY A 705 -1.15 -20.82 -4.97
CA GLY A 705 -0.15 -21.64 -4.31
C GLY A 705 0.83 -20.80 -3.52
N GLY A 706 2.01 -21.34 -3.24
CA GLY A 706 3.02 -20.66 -2.45
C GLY A 706 4.44 -21.07 -2.84
N VAL A 707 4.95 -20.57 -3.98
CA VAL A 707 6.27 -20.94 -4.51
C VAL A 707 7.17 -19.72 -4.63
N TYR A 708 8.38 -19.80 -4.08
CA TYR A 708 9.44 -18.82 -4.33
C TYR A 708 10.33 -19.35 -5.46
N VAL A 709 10.58 -18.52 -6.49
CA VAL A 709 11.40 -18.88 -7.64
C VAL A 709 12.52 -17.87 -7.77
N ALA A 710 13.77 -18.36 -7.73
CA ALA A 710 14.95 -17.54 -7.97
C ALA A 710 15.58 -17.86 -9.32
N PHE A 711 15.95 -16.81 -10.04
CA PHE A 711 16.61 -16.85 -11.33
C PHE A 711 18.03 -16.34 -11.20
N ALA A 712 18.96 -16.91 -11.96
CA ALA A 712 20.33 -16.46 -12.07
C ALA A 712 20.92 -16.86 -13.43
N LEU A 713 22.06 -16.29 -13.78
CA LEU A 713 22.84 -16.76 -14.93
C LEU A 713 23.32 -18.19 -14.66
N PRO A 714 23.42 -19.06 -15.69
CA PRO A 714 24.04 -20.37 -15.58
C PRO A 714 25.44 -20.23 -14.96
N LYS A 715 25.86 -21.23 -14.18
CA LYS A 715 27.27 -21.30 -13.76
C LYS A 715 28.13 -21.51 -14.99
N GLU A 716 29.16 -20.70 -15.15
CA GLU A 716 30.20 -21.01 -16.11
C GLU A 716 30.91 -22.29 -15.62
N ASN A 717 30.98 -23.32 -16.48
CA ASN A 717 31.66 -24.59 -16.18
C ASN A 717 33.16 -24.39 -16.10
#